data_e85f624b66c24cf42e25587c8aa4d87a
#
_entry.id   e85f624b66c24cf42e25587c8aa4d87a
#
_cell.length_a   1.000
_cell.length_b   1.000
_cell.length_c   1.000
_cell.angle_alpha   90.00
_cell.angle_beta   90.00
_cell.angle_gamma   90.00
#
_symmetry.space_group_name_H-M   'P 1'
#
loop_
_entity.id
_entity.type
_entity.pdbx_description
1 polymer ?
#
loop_
_entity_poly.entity_id
_entity_poly.type
_entity_poly.pdbx_seq_one_letter_code
_entity_poly.pdbx_strand_id
1 'polypeptide(L)'
;MPNPNPAAPYELANLEHLENQVRQFGELLGQTIREQEGEALYQAVEKLRRGYIQLRQQDAPALRQELMQFILDMDVNLLEKVIRSFNTFYILSNIVEEDFRDRERRRKFAHGDPLLWRGSARRTVVELKEEGVTAAQMQTLMDQLRYIPVFTAHPTEARRRTLMGIQRRIFVAINQLETESLGDEEQAALLRQIKGHVQMLWRTNEVRTRKPTVEDEVNYGLYYFRESLFEAIPLLYRYFERAMRYAYGANQVTVPSFLRIGSWIGGDRDGNPFVTAAVTRNAIRLGMVEALYEYIKRVDALRNILSHSTEFVTPSAEFNAYLHAINEKMGNRLLAKRTDQLLEEPYRRLLTIMRHRLKGTLETIKARLSHGHAVLPADAYTSATTFLHELKLINQSLRSHNDGIVAGRELKDLIRLVETCGFGLYQLDIRQESTIHSETVAEILSLAGLCSNYSQLPEAERLELLGELLMRNRLPIPHRPDLTARSAETLEVFDTMAEMRIEAGSDIFGTYVISMTHHASHVMEVLLLAKMAGLLGYNDDRSLFCHIRVSPLFETIEDLRHISSVLTHLLENTAYRALLKTSGNLQEVMLGYSDSCKDGGILASNWNLYNAQKEVISLTDKYGVTCRLFHGRGGTVGRGGGPTHEAIVAQPPNTVHGQIKFTEQGEVLAAKYSNLETAVYELGVGSTGLLKASAGLVLPRQPYSEAYHEAMQEIAITGEDSYRELTDRTPGLMDYFYEATPVQEIGQLNLGSRPSHRKQVARDKYSIRAIPWIFGWAQARHTVPAWYGIGTALANFQQQHADGAERLKDMYQHWPAFKSLLSNTQMALFKAEMDIAHEYAALADNQEKAQAIYQKIKGEFDLTVQEILHISGQEKLMDDTPLLQYSVRRRDPYLDPLNYIQITLIRRHREHVNHQAEASPWLEPLLRTINAIAAGLRNTG
;
A
#
# COMPACT_ATOMS: atom_id res chain seq x y z
N MET A 1 -2.07 23.51 27.17
CA MET A 1 -2.11 24.05 25.79
C MET A 1 -3.54 24.56 25.52
N PRO A 2 -3.77 25.66 24.82
CA PRO A 2 -5.10 26.23 24.67
C PRO A 2 -5.99 25.32 23.82
N ASN A 3 -7.27 25.29 24.18
CA ASN A 3 -8.39 24.62 23.51
C ASN A 3 -8.29 24.72 21.97
N PRO A 4 -8.66 23.69 21.20
CA PRO A 4 -8.75 23.82 19.76
C PRO A 4 -9.75 24.93 19.42
N ASN A 5 -9.27 25.96 18.77
CA ASN A 5 -10.04 27.08 18.25
C ASN A 5 -11.24 26.55 17.44
N PRO A 6 -12.47 27.09 17.60
CA PRO A 6 -13.52 26.83 16.63
C PRO A 6 -12.99 27.13 15.25
N ALA A 7 -13.27 26.26 14.26
CA ALA A 7 -12.76 26.34 12.90
C ALA A 7 -12.67 27.81 12.45
N ALA A 8 -11.46 28.24 12.11
CA ALA A 8 -11.24 29.64 11.78
C ALA A 8 -12.17 30.04 10.61
N PRO A 9 -12.64 31.29 10.51
CA PRO A 9 -13.50 31.75 9.41
C PRO A 9 -13.01 31.35 8.03
N TYR A 10 -11.72 31.16 7.89
CA TYR A 10 -11.03 30.69 6.70
C TYR A 10 -11.31 29.22 6.37
N GLU A 11 -11.42 28.31 7.37
CA GLU A 11 -11.75 26.90 7.13
C GLU A 11 -13.21 26.73 6.70
N LEU A 12 -14.12 27.56 7.21
CA LEU A 12 -15.52 27.58 6.82
C LEU A 12 -15.70 28.06 5.37
N ALA A 13 -15.01 29.13 4.96
CA ALA A 13 -15.04 29.64 3.58
C ALA A 13 -14.49 28.60 2.57
N ASN A 14 -13.49 27.82 2.97
CA ASN A 14 -12.93 26.77 2.16
C ASN A 14 -13.90 25.58 2.00
N LEU A 15 -14.67 25.26 3.04
CA LEU A 15 -15.72 24.24 2.97
C LEU A 15 -16.85 24.62 2.01
N GLU A 16 -17.30 25.86 2.03
CA GLU A 16 -18.31 26.40 1.10
C GLU A 16 -17.83 26.32 -0.36
N HIS A 17 -16.55 26.61 -0.60
CA HIS A 17 -15.97 26.49 -1.94
C HIS A 17 -15.97 25.03 -2.44
N LEU A 18 -15.56 24.08 -1.60
CA LEU A 18 -15.63 22.64 -1.91
C LEU A 18 -17.07 22.21 -2.20
N GLU A 19 -18.03 22.68 -1.40
CA GLU A 19 -19.44 22.36 -1.58
C GLU A 19 -19.95 22.85 -2.93
N ASN A 20 -19.63 24.09 -3.29
CA ASN A 20 -20.02 24.67 -4.57
C ASN A 20 -19.43 23.91 -5.75
N GLN A 21 -18.17 23.51 -5.70
CA GLN A 21 -17.53 22.71 -6.73
C GLN A 21 -18.21 21.34 -6.89
N VAL A 22 -18.44 20.59 -5.82
CA VAL A 22 -19.10 19.29 -5.91
C VAL A 22 -20.51 19.41 -6.44
N ARG A 23 -21.24 20.47 -6.06
CA ARG A 23 -22.56 20.77 -6.63
C ARG A 23 -22.48 21.01 -8.13
N GLN A 24 -21.53 21.81 -8.59
CA GLN A 24 -21.31 22.09 -10.02
C GLN A 24 -21.04 20.81 -10.83
N PHE A 25 -20.22 19.89 -10.30
CA PHE A 25 -19.97 18.60 -10.94
C PHE A 25 -21.18 17.66 -10.90
N GLY A 26 -21.98 17.73 -9.83
CA GLY A 26 -23.25 17.03 -9.75
C GLY A 26 -24.27 17.52 -10.80
N GLU A 27 -24.36 18.82 -11.01
CA GLU A 27 -25.18 19.44 -12.06
C GLU A 27 -24.72 19.06 -13.46
N LEU A 28 -23.39 19.05 -13.69
CA LEU A 28 -22.79 18.62 -14.96
C LEU A 28 -23.12 17.14 -15.28
N LEU A 29 -23.03 16.29 -14.28
CA LEU A 29 -23.44 14.87 -14.41
C LEU A 29 -24.96 14.77 -14.69
N GLY A 30 -25.78 15.52 -13.97
CA GLY A 30 -27.22 15.55 -14.18
C GLY A 30 -27.61 15.99 -15.60
N GLN A 31 -26.93 17.00 -16.15
CA GLN A 31 -27.09 17.39 -17.56
C GLN A 31 -26.68 16.28 -18.51
N THR A 32 -25.53 15.62 -18.24
CA THR A 32 -25.05 14.48 -19.05
C THR A 32 -26.06 13.33 -19.07
N ILE A 33 -26.65 13.01 -17.91
CA ILE A 33 -27.69 11.96 -17.81
C ILE A 33 -28.94 12.33 -18.61
N ARG A 34 -29.42 13.57 -18.50
CA ARG A 34 -30.58 14.04 -19.29
C ARG A 34 -30.34 13.96 -20.80
N GLU A 35 -29.18 14.40 -21.25
CA GLU A 35 -28.81 14.41 -22.67
C GLU A 35 -28.65 13.01 -23.25
N GLN A 36 -28.16 12.06 -22.47
CA GLN A 36 -27.78 10.75 -22.97
C GLN A 36 -28.82 9.64 -22.71
N GLU A 37 -29.59 9.75 -21.61
CA GLU A 37 -30.53 8.70 -21.16
C GLU A 37 -31.96 9.21 -21.00
N GLY A 38 -32.18 10.53 -21.09
CA GLY A 38 -33.49 11.15 -20.98
C GLY A 38 -33.92 11.58 -19.61
N GLU A 39 -35.06 12.25 -19.52
CA GLU A 39 -35.60 12.85 -18.28
C GLU A 39 -36.02 11.81 -17.25
N ALA A 40 -36.52 10.64 -17.68
CA ALA A 40 -37.02 9.60 -16.77
C ALA A 40 -35.94 9.10 -15.80
N LEU A 41 -34.72 8.81 -16.28
CA LEU A 41 -33.61 8.40 -15.42
C LEU A 41 -33.18 9.52 -14.49
N TYR A 42 -33.08 10.77 -15.01
CA TYR A 42 -32.73 11.91 -14.18
C TYR A 42 -33.72 12.10 -13.02
N GLN A 43 -35.01 12.00 -13.27
CA GLN A 43 -36.04 12.13 -12.22
C GLN A 43 -35.98 10.99 -11.21
N ALA A 44 -35.69 9.76 -11.65
CA ALA A 44 -35.50 8.63 -10.74
C ALA A 44 -34.32 8.86 -9.77
N VAL A 45 -33.16 9.28 -10.31
CA VAL A 45 -31.98 9.62 -9.49
C VAL A 45 -32.27 10.77 -8.53
N GLU A 46 -32.92 11.86 -9.00
CA GLU A 46 -33.25 13.01 -8.15
C GLU A 46 -34.30 12.67 -7.08
N LYS A 47 -35.30 11.83 -7.37
CA LYS A 47 -36.27 11.36 -6.38
C LYS A 47 -35.57 10.63 -5.23
N LEU A 48 -34.67 9.69 -5.54
CA LEU A 48 -33.91 8.97 -4.53
C LEU A 48 -32.99 9.94 -3.75
N ARG A 49 -32.19 10.73 -4.45
CA ARG A 49 -31.26 11.69 -3.83
C ARG A 49 -31.96 12.63 -2.84
N ARG A 50 -33.05 13.30 -3.28
CA ARG A 50 -33.79 14.24 -2.44
C ARG A 50 -34.51 13.56 -1.28
N GLY A 51 -35.10 12.39 -1.54
CA GLY A 51 -35.78 11.60 -0.52
C GLY A 51 -34.83 11.19 0.61
N TYR A 52 -33.65 10.67 0.27
CA TYR A 52 -32.67 10.27 1.30
C TYR A 52 -32.00 11.48 1.99
N ILE A 53 -31.86 12.64 1.35
CA ILE A 53 -31.48 13.90 2.03
C ILE A 53 -32.53 14.26 3.09
N GLN A 54 -33.81 14.17 2.74
CA GLN A 54 -34.90 14.48 3.67
C GLN A 54 -34.94 13.48 4.84
N LEU A 55 -34.76 12.17 4.58
CA LEU A 55 -34.71 11.14 5.65
C LEU A 55 -33.54 11.36 6.63
N ARG A 56 -32.43 11.91 6.17
CA ARG A 56 -31.30 12.26 7.05
C ARG A 56 -31.53 13.52 7.88
N GLN A 57 -32.45 14.40 7.47
CA GLN A 57 -32.81 15.60 8.22
C GLN A 57 -33.95 15.34 9.23
N GLN A 58 -34.86 14.45 8.86
CA GLN A 58 -36.04 14.15 9.68
C GLN A 58 -36.43 12.68 9.47
N ASP A 59 -36.59 11.94 10.56
CA ASP A 59 -37.13 10.57 10.47
C ASP A 59 -38.59 10.60 9.96
N ALA A 60 -38.80 10.00 8.79
CA ALA A 60 -40.07 9.94 8.08
C ALA A 60 -40.30 8.50 7.55
N PRO A 61 -40.85 7.60 8.41
CA PRO A 61 -41.06 6.19 8.03
C PRO A 61 -41.89 5.99 6.75
N ALA A 62 -42.91 6.83 6.54
CA ALA A 62 -43.73 6.77 5.34
C ALA A 62 -42.92 7.10 4.07
N LEU A 63 -42.03 8.09 4.11
CA LEU A 63 -41.16 8.41 3.00
C LEU A 63 -40.12 7.29 2.73
N ARG A 64 -39.57 6.70 3.81
CA ARG A 64 -38.66 5.55 3.68
C ARG A 64 -39.37 4.40 2.97
N GLN A 65 -40.60 4.09 3.31
CA GLN A 65 -41.41 3.03 2.73
C GLN A 65 -41.72 3.33 1.23
N GLU A 66 -42.05 4.61 0.92
CA GLU A 66 -42.29 5.04 -0.46
C GLU A 66 -41.02 4.86 -1.33
N LEU A 67 -39.84 5.26 -0.84
CA LEU A 67 -38.59 5.14 -1.57
C LEU A 67 -38.17 3.68 -1.75
N MET A 68 -38.38 2.84 -0.74
CA MET A 68 -38.15 1.40 -0.86
C MET A 68 -39.07 0.77 -1.90
N GLN A 69 -40.37 1.09 -1.90
CA GLN A 69 -41.30 0.60 -2.91
C GLN A 69 -40.88 1.07 -4.31
N PHE A 70 -40.46 2.32 -4.45
CA PHE A 70 -39.95 2.86 -5.71
C PHE A 70 -38.75 2.08 -6.24
N ILE A 71 -37.80 1.66 -5.36
CA ILE A 71 -36.67 0.80 -5.73
C ILE A 71 -37.16 -0.60 -6.15
N LEU A 72 -38.11 -1.16 -5.45
CA LEU A 72 -38.70 -2.46 -5.76
C LEU A 72 -39.43 -2.47 -7.10
N ASP A 73 -40.03 -1.37 -7.52
CA ASP A 73 -40.75 -1.26 -8.79
C ASP A 73 -39.83 -1.06 -9.99
N MET A 74 -38.54 -0.77 -9.79
CA MET A 74 -37.58 -0.60 -10.89
C MET A 74 -37.23 -1.92 -11.57
N ASP A 75 -37.14 -1.88 -12.88
CA ASP A 75 -36.56 -2.96 -13.65
C ASP A 75 -35.01 -3.01 -13.58
N VAL A 76 -34.44 -4.08 -14.10
CA VAL A 76 -32.98 -4.30 -14.10
C VAL A 76 -32.22 -3.15 -14.77
N ASN A 77 -32.69 -2.67 -15.92
CA ASN A 77 -32.00 -1.65 -16.71
C ASN A 77 -32.01 -0.29 -15.98
N LEU A 78 -33.14 0.08 -15.38
CA LEU A 78 -33.27 1.32 -14.65
C LEU A 78 -32.41 1.29 -13.36
N LEU A 79 -32.42 0.17 -12.61
CA LEU A 79 -31.56 -0.03 -11.45
C LEU A 79 -30.07 0.10 -11.82
N GLU A 80 -29.63 -0.54 -12.89
CA GLU A 80 -28.25 -0.44 -13.35
C GLU A 80 -27.84 0.99 -13.66
N LYS A 81 -28.69 1.75 -14.37
CA LYS A 81 -28.41 3.15 -14.71
C LYS A 81 -28.42 4.06 -13.49
N VAL A 82 -29.28 3.81 -12.51
CA VAL A 82 -29.30 4.54 -11.23
C VAL A 82 -28.01 4.28 -10.44
N ILE A 83 -27.58 3.01 -10.32
CA ILE A 83 -26.33 2.63 -9.66
C ILE A 83 -25.13 3.34 -10.32
N ARG A 84 -25.06 3.32 -11.65
CA ARG A 84 -24.00 4.00 -12.41
C ARG A 84 -24.02 5.52 -12.20
N SER A 85 -25.18 6.12 -12.05
CA SER A 85 -25.31 7.57 -11.78
C SER A 85 -24.66 7.93 -10.43
N PHE A 86 -24.97 7.18 -9.40
CA PHE A 86 -24.37 7.38 -8.07
C PHE A 86 -22.87 7.07 -8.05
N ASN A 87 -22.43 5.99 -8.71
CA ASN A 87 -21.01 5.67 -8.80
C ASN A 87 -20.22 6.75 -9.53
N THR A 88 -20.73 7.25 -10.67
CA THR A 88 -20.10 8.35 -11.40
C THR A 88 -20.02 9.63 -10.55
N PHE A 89 -21.06 9.94 -9.78
CA PHE A 89 -21.04 11.06 -8.84
C PHE A 89 -19.92 10.90 -7.80
N TYR A 90 -19.73 9.70 -7.22
CA TYR A 90 -18.62 9.48 -6.28
C TYR A 90 -17.25 9.63 -6.92
N ILE A 91 -17.07 9.14 -8.13
CA ILE A 91 -15.82 9.32 -8.87
C ILE A 91 -15.51 10.82 -9.02
N LEU A 92 -16.47 11.60 -9.48
CA LEU A 92 -16.31 13.04 -9.65
C LEU A 92 -16.07 13.76 -8.32
N SER A 93 -16.85 13.44 -7.29
CA SER A 93 -16.69 14.00 -5.95
C SER A 93 -15.30 13.69 -5.36
N ASN A 94 -14.79 12.46 -5.56
CA ASN A 94 -13.46 12.07 -5.11
C ASN A 94 -12.36 12.88 -5.80
N ILE A 95 -12.49 13.14 -7.10
CA ILE A 95 -11.53 13.94 -7.87
C ILE A 95 -11.53 15.40 -7.39
N VAL A 96 -12.71 15.99 -7.18
CA VAL A 96 -12.85 17.37 -6.68
C VAL A 96 -12.24 17.52 -5.28
N GLU A 97 -12.49 16.57 -4.39
CA GLU A 97 -11.91 16.59 -3.04
C GLU A 97 -10.39 16.43 -3.05
N GLU A 98 -9.85 15.61 -3.96
CA GLU A 98 -8.42 15.43 -4.12
C GLU A 98 -7.75 16.72 -4.61
N ASP A 99 -8.30 17.35 -5.65
CA ASP A 99 -7.84 18.64 -6.16
C ASP A 99 -7.92 19.76 -5.10
N PHE A 100 -9.04 19.80 -4.36
CA PHE A 100 -9.22 20.77 -3.27
C PHE A 100 -8.12 20.66 -2.21
N ARG A 101 -7.80 19.43 -1.75
CA ARG A 101 -6.73 19.20 -0.77
C ARG A 101 -5.35 19.63 -1.31
N ASP A 102 -5.10 19.37 -2.58
CA ASP A 102 -3.84 19.78 -3.20
C ASP A 102 -3.72 21.30 -3.31
N ARG A 103 -4.79 21.98 -3.71
CA ARG A 103 -4.82 23.45 -3.74
C ARG A 103 -4.60 24.07 -2.37
N GLU A 104 -5.20 23.54 -1.32
CA GLU A 104 -4.99 23.99 0.04
C GLU A 104 -3.52 23.87 0.47
N ARG A 105 -2.85 22.75 0.11
CA ARG A 105 -1.42 22.59 0.35
C ARG A 105 -0.58 23.62 -0.41
N ARG A 106 -0.89 23.85 -1.69
CA ARG A 106 -0.20 24.85 -2.52
C ARG A 106 -0.41 26.27 -1.99
N ARG A 107 -1.61 26.62 -1.55
CA ARG A 107 -1.90 27.93 -0.94
C ARG A 107 -1.07 28.15 0.33
N LYS A 108 -1.00 27.21 1.25
CA LYS A 108 -0.14 27.30 2.44
C LYS A 108 1.32 27.51 2.06
N PHE A 109 1.78 26.85 1.03
CA PHE A 109 3.13 27.04 0.52
C PHE A 109 3.35 28.43 -0.08
N ALA A 110 2.41 28.93 -0.88
CA ALA A 110 2.48 30.23 -1.55
C ALA A 110 2.38 31.41 -0.58
N HIS A 111 1.58 31.30 0.50
CA HIS A 111 1.46 32.33 1.52
C HIS A 111 2.66 32.35 2.51
N GLY A 112 3.64 31.49 2.30
CA GLY A 112 4.87 31.47 3.11
C GLY A 112 4.65 30.99 4.55
N ASP A 113 3.61 30.19 4.81
CA ASP A 113 3.43 29.54 6.12
C ASP A 113 4.74 28.85 6.53
N PRO A 114 5.37 29.28 7.63
CA PRO A 114 6.69 28.78 8.03
C PRO A 114 6.69 27.30 8.32
N LEU A 115 5.56 26.74 8.78
CA LEU A 115 5.45 25.34 9.19
C LEU A 115 4.69 24.47 8.18
N LEU A 116 3.95 25.04 7.24
CA LEU A 116 3.11 24.34 6.27
C LEU A 116 2.05 23.46 6.96
N TRP A 117 1.89 22.21 6.54
CA TRP A 117 0.97 21.25 7.13
C TRP A 117 1.70 20.22 8.01
N ARG A 118 0.96 19.56 8.90
CA ARG A 118 1.48 18.47 9.74
C ARG A 118 2.02 17.33 8.87
N GLY A 119 3.23 16.86 9.17
CA GLY A 119 3.92 15.86 8.36
C GLY A 119 4.60 16.42 7.10
N SER A 120 4.62 17.75 6.87
CA SER A 120 5.48 18.30 5.82
C SER A 120 6.96 18.18 6.19
N ALA A 121 7.83 18.03 5.19
CA ALA A 121 9.28 17.91 5.42
C ALA A 121 9.82 19.12 6.20
N ARG A 122 9.39 20.34 5.84
CA ARG A 122 9.84 21.57 6.53
C ARG A 122 9.45 21.54 8.01
N ARG A 123 8.16 21.29 8.30
CA ARG A 123 7.66 21.28 9.68
C ARG A 123 8.34 20.21 10.51
N THR A 124 8.45 18.99 10.01
CA THR A 124 9.06 17.87 10.72
C THR A 124 10.52 18.13 11.05
N VAL A 125 11.30 18.69 10.09
CA VAL A 125 12.72 19.00 10.32
C VAL A 125 12.90 20.14 11.31
N VAL A 126 12.01 21.16 11.26
CA VAL A 126 12.02 22.28 12.24
C VAL A 126 11.66 21.78 13.63
N GLU A 127 10.60 20.98 13.79
CA GLU A 127 10.21 20.38 15.07
C GLU A 127 11.37 19.58 15.69
N LEU A 128 12.06 18.74 14.90
CA LEU A 128 13.20 17.96 15.37
C LEU A 128 14.39 18.85 15.80
N LYS A 129 14.64 19.95 15.08
CA LYS A 129 15.65 20.93 15.48
C LYS A 129 15.28 21.62 16.78
N GLU A 130 14.01 21.99 16.97
CA GLU A 130 13.49 22.58 18.21
C GLU A 130 13.56 21.59 19.38
N GLU A 131 13.38 20.30 19.13
CA GLU A 131 13.59 19.19 20.09
C GLU A 131 15.10 19.01 20.44
N GLY A 132 16.02 19.70 19.76
CA GLY A 132 17.44 19.70 20.03
C GLY A 132 18.30 18.84 19.09
N VAL A 133 17.74 18.32 17.99
CA VAL A 133 18.52 17.54 17.00
C VAL A 133 19.46 18.48 16.24
N THR A 134 20.76 18.25 16.37
CA THR A 134 21.82 19.01 15.67
C THR A 134 21.95 18.59 14.21
N ALA A 135 22.65 19.40 13.39
CA ALA A 135 22.88 19.07 11.97
C ALA A 135 23.65 17.73 11.80
N ALA A 136 24.62 17.43 12.67
CA ALA A 136 25.35 16.17 12.64
C ALA A 136 24.47 14.97 13.00
N GLN A 137 23.62 15.11 14.00
CA GLN A 137 22.65 14.08 14.37
C GLN A 137 21.59 13.88 13.26
N MET A 138 21.13 14.98 12.62
CA MET A 138 20.23 14.90 11.48
C MET A 138 20.89 14.17 10.29
N GLN A 139 22.20 14.39 10.03
CA GLN A 139 22.95 13.63 9.02
C GLN A 139 22.95 12.14 9.35
N THR A 140 23.23 11.79 10.62
CA THR A 140 23.20 10.39 11.07
C THR A 140 21.82 9.74 10.81
N LEU A 141 20.73 10.44 11.12
CA LEU A 141 19.37 9.97 10.82
C LEU A 141 19.17 9.77 9.32
N MET A 142 19.54 10.77 8.50
CA MET A 142 19.36 10.71 7.05
C MET A 142 20.15 9.56 6.40
N ASP A 143 21.36 9.26 6.87
CA ASP A 143 22.19 8.19 6.34
C ASP A 143 21.60 6.79 6.59
N GLN A 144 20.87 6.64 7.69
CA GLN A 144 20.19 5.39 8.06
C GLN A 144 18.79 5.25 7.44
N LEU A 145 18.22 6.35 6.92
CA LEU A 145 16.83 6.37 6.47
C LEU A 145 16.59 5.41 5.29
N ARG A 146 15.57 4.55 5.42
CA ARG A 146 15.10 3.65 4.35
C ARG A 146 13.58 3.53 4.43
N TYR A 147 12.90 4.17 3.51
CA TYR A 147 11.45 4.16 3.37
C TYR A 147 11.06 3.23 2.22
N ILE A 148 10.31 2.15 2.50
CA ILE A 148 10.06 1.07 1.54
C ILE A 148 8.55 0.77 1.47
N PRO A 149 7.77 1.52 0.67
CA PRO A 149 6.40 1.15 0.33
C PRO A 149 6.41 -0.03 -0.65
N VAL A 150 5.60 -1.06 -0.36
CA VAL A 150 5.52 -2.31 -1.14
C VAL A 150 4.17 -2.40 -1.81
N PHE A 151 4.12 -2.36 -3.12
CA PHE A 151 2.90 -2.43 -3.91
C PHE A 151 2.36 -3.86 -3.94
N THR A 152 1.07 -4.01 -3.65
CA THR A 152 0.39 -5.30 -3.73
C THR A 152 -0.74 -5.26 -4.76
N ALA A 153 -1.09 -6.43 -5.29
CA ALA A 153 -2.23 -6.55 -6.20
C ALA A 153 -3.54 -6.22 -5.47
N HIS A 154 -4.51 -5.73 -6.21
CA HIS A 154 -5.78 -5.26 -5.67
C HIS A 154 -6.84 -6.36 -5.64
N PRO A 155 -7.30 -6.84 -4.47
CA PRO A 155 -8.32 -7.86 -4.39
C PRO A 155 -9.77 -7.33 -4.25
N THR A 156 -9.99 -6.01 -4.21
CA THR A 156 -11.31 -5.42 -3.92
C THR A 156 -11.77 -4.32 -4.87
N GLU A 157 -10.96 -3.91 -5.86
CA GLU A 157 -11.34 -2.87 -6.82
C GLU A 157 -10.95 -3.24 -8.25
N ALA A 158 -11.96 -3.39 -9.12
CA ALA A 158 -11.77 -3.73 -10.53
C ALA A 158 -11.81 -2.48 -11.42
N ARG A 159 -10.93 -1.49 -11.19
CA ARG A 159 -10.86 -0.32 -12.07
C ARG A 159 -10.17 -0.65 -13.38
N ARG A 160 -10.81 -0.26 -14.49
CA ARG A 160 -10.18 -0.33 -15.82
C ARG A 160 -9.16 0.81 -15.96
N ARG A 161 -8.00 0.53 -16.56
CA ARG A 161 -6.97 1.53 -16.88
C ARG A 161 -7.55 2.74 -17.65
N THR A 162 -8.50 2.49 -18.55
CA THR A 162 -9.19 3.55 -19.29
C THR A 162 -9.91 4.54 -18.38
N LEU A 163 -10.59 4.03 -17.33
CA LEU A 163 -11.28 4.87 -16.35
C LEU A 163 -10.29 5.72 -15.54
N MET A 164 -9.18 5.12 -15.09
CA MET A 164 -8.13 5.86 -14.38
C MET A 164 -7.58 7.00 -15.24
N GLY A 165 -7.35 6.74 -16.54
CA GLY A 165 -6.90 7.78 -17.48
C GLY A 165 -7.93 8.89 -17.69
N ILE A 166 -9.24 8.59 -17.71
CA ILE A 166 -10.30 9.60 -17.79
C ILE A 166 -10.33 10.43 -16.49
N GLN A 167 -10.30 9.78 -15.32
CA GLN A 167 -10.29 10.45 -14.01
C GLN A 167 -9.11 11.41 -13.89
N ARG A 168 -7.91 10.99 -14.29
CA ARG A 168 -6.74 11.86 -14.30
C ARG A 168 -6.89 13.06 -15.22
N ARG A 169 -7.44 12.88 -16.42
CA ARG A 169 -7.70 14.03 -17.31
C ARG A 169 -8.70 15.01 -16.73
N ILE A 170 -9.73 14.53 -16.02
CA ILE A 170 -10.65 15.40 -15.28
C ILE A 170 -9.91 16.15 -14.19
N PHE A 171 -9.09 15.46 -13.38
CA PHE A 171 -8.28 16.08 -12.32
C PHE A 171 -7.38 17.21 -12.87
N VAL A 172 -6.64 16.93 -13.95
CA VAL A 172 -5.74 17.92 -14.58
C VAL A 172 -6.52 19.12 -15.09
N ALA A 173 -7.68 18.90 -15.74
CA ALA A 173 -8.49 19.99 -16.24
C ALA A 173 -9.12 20.84 -15.12
N ILE A 174 -9.54 20.23 -13.99
CA ILE A 174 -10.00 20.97 -12.80
C ILE A 174 -8.86 21.80 -12.23
N ASN A 175 -7.69 21.21 -12.11
CA ASN A 175 -6.51 21.89 -11.57
C ASN A 175 -6.11 23.11 -12.40
N GLN A 176 -6.16 23.00 -13.74
CA GLN A 176 -5.94 24.15 -14.65
C GLN A 176 -7.01 25.21 -14.48
N LEU A 177 -8.28 24.84 -14.44
CA LEU A 177 -9.41 25.76 -14.29
C LEU A 177 -9.29 26.66 -13.05
N GLU A 178 -8.73 26.12 -11.98
CA GLU A 178 -8.68 26.78 -10.67
C GLU A 178 -7.32 27.45 -10.38
N THR A 179 -6.28 27.13 -11.12
CA THR A 179 -4.91 27.58 -10.81
C THR A 179 -4.45 28.71 -11.72
N GLU A 180 -4.91 28.74 -12.95
CA GLU A 180 -4.48 29.72 -13.96
C GLU A 180 -5.43 30.92 -14.00
N SER A 181 -4.87 32.11 -14.28
CA SER A 181 -5.67 33.28 -14.59
C SER A 181 -6.15 33.20 -16.04
N LEU A 182 -7.29 32.52 -16.22
CA LEU A 182 -7.87 32.23 -17.52
C LEU A 182 -8.82 33.31 -17.97
N GLY A 183 -8.84 33.60 -19.26
CA GLY A 183 -9.90 34.38 -19.89
C GLY A 183 -11.20 33.57 -20.02
N ASP A 184 -12.33 34.26 -20.19
CA ASP A 184 -13.66 33.62 -20.25
C ASP A 184 -13.74 32.52 -21.32
N GLU A 185 -13.08 32.69 -22.46
CA GLU A 185 -13.09 31.74 -23.58
C GLU A 185 -12.30 30.45 -23.23
N GLU A 186 -11.14 30.60 -22.56
CA GLU A 186 -10.31 29.49 -22.11
C GLU A 186 -11.00 28.71 -21.00
N GLN A 187 -11.64 29.40 -20.06
CA GLN A 187 -12.44 28.77 -19.01
C GLN A 187 -13.60 27.97 -19.59
N ALA A 188 -14.33 28.54 -20.57
CA ALA A 188 -15.40 27.86 -21.26
C ALA A 188 -14.89 26.62 -22.05
N ALA A 189 -13.69 26.71 -22.63
CA ALA A 189 -13.07 25.58 -23.33
C ALA A 189 -12.74 24.43 -22.38
N LEU A 190 -12.15 24.71 -21.19
CA LEU A 190 -11.86 23.70 -20.17
C LEU A 190 -13.14 23.07 -19.61
N LEU A 191 -14.19 23.85 -19.36
CA LEU A 191 -15.48 23.30 -18.92
C LEU A 191 -16.09 22.38 -19.97
N ARG A 192 -15.99 22.69 -21.25
CA ARG A 192 -16.40 21.80 -22.34
C ARG A 192 -15.57 20.52 -22.38
N GLN A 193 -14.26 20.62 -22.15
CA GLN A 193 -13.36 19.47 -22.07
C GLN A 193 -13.74 18.56 -20.90
N ILE A 194 -13.99 19.11 -19.71
CA ILE A 194 -14.45 18.36 -18.52
C ILE A 194 -15.77 17.65 -18.84
N LYS A 195 -16.75 18.37 -19.42
CA LYS A 195 -18.03 17.77 -19.84
C LYS A 195 -17.81 16.59 -20.78
N GLY A 196 -16.93 16.72 -21.77
CA GLY A 196 -16.58 15.63 -22.69
C GLY A 196 -15.98 14.41 -21.96
N HIS A 197 -15.12 14.63 -20.95
CA HIS A 197 -14.58 13.55 -20.16
C HIS A 197 -15.63 12.90 -19.25
N VAL A 198 -16.57 13.66 -18.68
CA VAL A 198 -17.72 13.11 -17.93
C VAL A 198 -18.62 12.25 -18.84
N GLN A 199 -18.88 12.69 -20.07
CA GLN A 199 -19.61 11.90 -21.05
C GLN A 199 -18.87 10.60 -21.42
N MET A 200 -17.54 10.64 -21.58
CA MET A 200 -16.72 9.44 -21.79
C MET A 200 -16.77 8.50 -20.59
N LEU A 201 -16.67 9.05 -19.35
CA LEU A 201 -16.80 8.27 -18.13
C LEU A 201 -18.14 7.56 -18.05
N TRP A 202 -19.24 8.27 -18.35
CA TRP A 202 -20.58 7.72 -18.41
C TRP A 202 -20.73 6.58 -19.43
N ARG A 203 -20.10 6.67 -20.59
CA ARG A 203 -20.17 5.67 -21.67
C ARG A 203 -19.19 4.50 -21.51
N THR A 204 -18.29 4.55 -20.54
CA THR A 204 -17.30 3.50 -20.34
C THR A 204 -17.82 2.46 -19.35
N ASN A 205 -17.72 1.16 -19.67
CA ASN A 205 -18.10 0.09 -18.75
C ASN A 205 -17.11 -0.01 -17.60
N GLU A 206 -17.61 0.03 -16.36
CA GLU A 206 -16.81 0.02 -15.12
C GLU A 206 -16.40 -1.41 -14.72
N VAL A 207 -17.26 -2.39 -14.97
CA VAL A 207 -17.06 -3.78 -14.58
C VAL A 207 -16.19 -4.50 -15.59
N ARG A 208 -15.26 -5.31 -15.11
CA ARG A 208 -14.46 -6.20 -15.97
C ARG A 208 -15.27 -7.41 -16.35
N THR A 209 -15.29 -7.71 -17.64
CA THR A 209 -15.94 -8.90 -18.19
C THR A 209 -15.11 -10.17 -18.03
N ARG A 210 -13.79 -10.05 -17.79
CA ARG A 210 -12.88 -11.17 -17.56
C ARG A 210 -12.07 -10.99 -16.28
N LYS A 211 -11.71 -12.08 -15.65
CA LYS A 211 -10.77 -12.10 -14.52
C LYS A 211 -9.39 -11.60 -15.00
N PRO A 212 -8.74 -10.67 -14.27
CA PRO A 212 -7.41 -10.21 -14.63
C PRO A 212 -6.38 -11.33 -14.47
N THR A 213 -5.40 -11.34 -15.35
CA THR A 213 -4.21 -12.16 -15.22
C THR A 213 -3.21 -11.49 -14.28
N VAL A 214 -2.21 -12.23 -13.80
CA VAL A 214 -1.12 -11.64 -13.00
C VAL A 214 -0.34 -10.59 -13.82
N GLU A 215 -0.21 -10.79 -15.13
CA GLU A 215 0.44 -9.81 -16.02
C GLU A 215 -0.38 -8.51 -16.13
N ASP A 216 -1.73 -8.61 -16.17
CA ASP A 216 -2.60 -7.43 -16.08
C ASP A 216 -2.32 -6.65 -14.76
N GLU A 217 -2.17 -7.36 -13.64
CA GLU A 217 -1.86 -6.76 -12.34
C GLU A 217 -0.48 -6.07 -12.34
N VAL A 218 0.55 -6.70 -12.93
CA VAL A 218 1.87 -6.07 -13.12
C VAL A 218 1.75 -4.76 -13.90
N ASN A 219 1.04 -4.79 -15.03
CA ASN A 219 0.83 -3.60 -15.85
C ASN A 219 0.05 -2.48 -15.11
N TYR A 220 -0.83 -2.83 -14.16
CA TYR A 220 -1.47 -1.84 -13.27
C TYR A 220 -0.46 -1.21 -12.31
N GLY A 221 0.42 -1.99 -11.71
CA GLY A 221 1.49 -1.44 -10.86
C GLY A 221 2.40 -0.48 -11.64
N LEU A 222 2.78 -0.85 -12.87
CA LEU A 222 3.63 -0.02 -13.75
C LEU A 222 2.95 1.30 -14.18
N TYR A 223 1.63 1.35 -14.24
CA TYR A 223 0.87 2.57 -14.56
C TYR A 223 1.25 3.73 -13.62
N TYR A 224 1.36 3.48 -12.31
CA TYR A 224 1.68 4.54 -11.35
C TYR A 224 3.08 5.11 -11.54
N PHE A 225 4.04 4.31 -12.00
CA PHE A 225 5.38 4.82 -12.33
C PHE A 225 5.33 5.80 -13.49
N ARG A 226 4.62 5.45 -14.56
CA ARG A 226 4.49 6.31 -15.76
C ARG A 226 3.80 7.63 -15.48
N GLU A 227 2.72 7.58 -14.70
CA GLU A 227 1.82 8.71 -14.56
C GLU A 227 2.26 9.70 -13.46
N SER A 228 2.97 9.22 -12.44
CA SER A 228 3.31 10.09 -11.29
C SER A 228 4.68 9.82 -10.68
N LEU A 229 5.05 8.56 -10.41
CA LEU A 229 6.20 8.26 -9.55
C LEU A 229 7.54 8.68 -10.15
N PHE A 230 7.74 8.58 -11.48
CA PHE A 230 8.98 9.04 -12.11
C PHE A 230 9.22 10.53 -11.93
N GLU A 231 8.17 11.34 -11.78
CA GLU A 231 8.28 12.77 -11.47
C GLU A 231 8.23 13.03 -9.95
N ALA A 232 7.44 12.25 -9.20
CA ALA A 232 7.28 12.44 -7.76
C ALA A 232 8.56 12.13 -6.96
N ILE A 233 9.31 11.11 -7.37
CA ILE A 233 10.53 10.68 -6.67
C ILE A 233 11.58 11.80 -6.61
N PRO A 234 12.00 12.44 -7.71
CA PRO A 234 12.94 13.56 -7.66
C PRO A 234 12.41 14.76 -6.86
N LEU A 235 11.10 15.06 -6.98
CA LEU A 235 10.47 16.14 -6.24
C LEU A 235 10.48 15.91 -4.72
N LEU A 236 10.26 14.68 -4.27
CA LEU A 236 10.38 14.31 -2.87
C LEU A 236 11.75 14.72 -2.29
N TYR A 237 12.84 14.31 -2.98
CA TYR A 237 14.19 14.65 -2.55
C TYR A 237 14.44 16.17 -2.54
N ARG A 238 13.93 16.90 -3.53
CA ARG A 238 14.02 18.37 -3.58
C ARG A 238 13.31 19.02 -2.38
N TYR A 239 12.17 18.51 -1.94
CA TYR A 239 11.48 19.01 -0.75
C TYR A 239 12.27 18.76 0.53
N PHE A 240 12.88 17.57 0.69
CA PHE A 240 13.75 17.29 1.81
C PHE A 240 15.00 18.17 1.81
N GLU A 241 15.67 18.34 0.67
CA GLU A 241 16.83 19.22 0.54
C GLU A 241 16.50 20.69 0.89
N ARG A 242 15.32 21.17 0.48
CA ARG A 242 14.84 22.51 0.85
C ARG A 242 14.57 22.61 2.35
N ALA A 243 13.97 21.61 2.96
CA ALA A 243 13.69 21.57 4.39
C ALA A 243 14.98 21.57 5.22
N MET A 244 15.97 20.78 4.84
CA MET A 244 17.28 20.74 5.49
C MET A 244 18.00 22.08 5.39
N ARG A 245 17.99 22.68 4.20
CA ARG A 245 18.57 24.02 3.98
C ARG A 245 17.87 25.10 4.81
N TYR A 246 16.57 25.04 4.92
CA TYR A 246 15.77 25.99 5.70
C TYR A 246 16.10 25.89 7.20
N ALA A 247 16.17 24.69 7.74
CA ALA A 247 16.36 24.48 9.17
C ALA A 247 17.83 24.61 9.62
N TYR A 248 18.78 24.06 8.86
CA TYR A 248 20.19 23.94 9.26
C TYR A 248 21.15 24.86 8.46
N GLY A 249 20.70 25.46 7.36
CA GLY A 249 21.54 26.22 6.45
C GLY A 249 22.05 25.42 5.26
N ALA A 250 22.69 26.11 4.31
CA ALA A 250 23.19 25.48 3.10
C ALA A 250 24.34 24.49 3.39
N ASN A 251 24.30 23.33 2.76
CA ASN A 251 25.35 22.29 2.79
C ASN A 251 25.67 21.70 4.18
N GLN A 252 24.85 21.92 5.21
CA GLN A 252 25.05 21.35 6.54
C GLN A 252 24.56 19.90 6.66
N VAL A 253 23.51 19.56 5.92
CA VAL A 253 22.93 18.20 5.87
C VAL A 253 22.74 17.79 4.42
N THR A 254 23.28 16.63 4.07
CA THR A 254 23.11 16.00 2.76
C THR A 254 21.96 15.01 2.80
N VAL A 255 21.08 15.06 1.82
CA VAL A 255 19.97 14.10 1.68
C VAL A 255 20.40 12.94 0.80
N PRO A 256 20.60 11.71 1.32
CA PRO A 256 20.88 10.53 0.51
C PRO A 256 19.62 10.02 -0.19
N SER A 257 19.77 9.06 -1.11
CA SER A 257 18.62 8.37 -1.71
C SER A 257 18.10 7.28 -0.78
N PHE A 258 17.08 7.62 0.01
CA PHE A 258 16.52 6.78 1.07
C PHE A 258 15.27 6.00 0.65
N LEU A 259 14.60 6.39 -0.43
CA LEU A 259 13.41 5.71 -0.93
C LEU A 259 13.78 4.47 -1.72
N ARG A 260 13.06 3.38 -1.49
CA ARG A 260 13.02 2.18 -2.34
C ARG A 260 11.56 1.80 -2.55
N ILE A 261 11.21 1.35 -3.74
CA ILE A 261 9.86 0.83 -4.01
C ILE A 261 9.94 -0.69 -4.03
N GLY A 262 9.09 -1.33 -3.23
CA GLY A 262 8.88 -2.77 -3.24
C GLY A 262 7.66 -3.17 -4.06
N SER A 263 7.58 -4.44 -4.46
CA SER A 263 6.38 -5.02 -5.08
C SER A 263 6.19 -6.47 -4.67
N TRP A 264 4.93 -6.87 -4.54
CA TRP A 264 4.51 -8.27 -4.42
C TRP A 264 3.88 -8.79 -5.72
N ILE A 265 3.60 -7.89 -6.66
CA ILE A 265 2.87 -8.21 -7.89
C ILE A 265 3.77 -9.06 -8.80
N GLY A 266 3.39 -10.32 -8.99
CA GLY A 266 4.21 -11.32 -9.69
C GLY A 266 5.17 -12.12 -8.79
N GLY A 267 5.19 -11.85 -7.47
CA GLY A 267 6.01 -12.55 -6.48
C GLY A 267 5.22 -13.24 -5.36
N ASP A 268 3.96 -12.86 -5.15
CA ASP A 268 3.11 -13.42 -4.09
C ASP A 268 2.40 -14.70 -4.56
N ARG A 269 2.92 -15.84 -4.10
CA ARG A 269 2.41 -17.19 -4.41
C ARG A 269 1.45 -17.71 -3.37
N ASP A 270 1.37 -17.12 -2.20
CA ASP A 270 0.52 -17.60 -1.12
C ASP A 270 -0.95 -17.67 -1.55
N GLY A 271 -1.42 -18.90 -1.80
CA GLY A 271 -2.77 -19.19 -2.27
C GLY A 271 -3.11 -18.60 -3.65
N ASN A 272 -2.10 -18.32 -4.49
CA ASN A 272 -2.29 -17.91 -5.88
C ASN A 272 -1.50 -18.80 -6.84
N PRO A 273 -2.12 -19.86 -7.41
CA PRO A 273 -1.45 -20.80 -8.29
C PRO A 273 -1.04 -20.21 -9.65
N PHE A 274 -1.50 -19.00 -9.97
CA PHE A 274 -1.19 -18.33 -11.24
C PHE A 274 0.14 -17.56 -11.20
N VAL A 275 0.74 -17.40 -10.02
CA VAL A 275 2.08 -16.77 -9.86
C VAL A 275 3.14 -17.86 -9.98
N THR A 276 3.48 -18.24 -11.21
CA THR A 276 4.53 -19.22 -11.53
C THR A 276 5.91 -18.57 -11.63
N ALA A 277 6.97 -19.38 -11.69
CA ALA A 277 8.34 -18.91 -11.93
C ALA A 277 8.46 -18.08 -13.21
N ALA A 278 7.80 -18.50 -14.29
CA ALA A 278 7.76 -17.76 -15.57
C ALA A 278 7.08 -16.39 -15.42
N VAL A 279 5.98 -16.30 -14.67
CA VAL A 279 5.28 -15.03 -14.39
C VAL A 279 6.17 -14.08 -13.57
N THR A 280 6.89 -14.60 -12.59
CA THR A 280 7.86 -13.81 -11.79
C THR A 280 8.95 -13.22 -12.69
N ARG A 281 9.53 -14.04 -13.58
CA ARG A 281 10.54 -13.62 -14.57
C ARG A 281 10.01 -12.51 -15.48
N ASN A 282 8.80 -12.66 -15.99
CA ASN A 282 8.16 -11.67 -16.86
C ASN A 282 7.83 -10.38 -16.10
N ALA A 283 7.38 -10.45 -14.85
CA ALA A 283 7.09 -9.27 -14.03
C ALA A 283 8.35 -8.39 -13.84
N ILE A 284 9.49 -9.01 -13.58
CA ILE A 284 10.77 -8.29 -13.46
C ILE A 284 11.15 -7.66 -14.80
N ARG A 285 11.09 -8.41 -15.89
CA ARG A 285 11.43 -7.91 -17.24
C ARG A 285 10.52 -6.75 -17.68
N LEU A 286 9.24 -6.79 -17.37
CA LEU A 286 8.32 -5.67 -17.64
C LEU A 286 8.71 -4.42 -16.84
N GLY A 287 9.11 -4.58 -15.59
CA GLY A 287 9.67 -3.48 -14.78
C GLY A 287 10.94 -2.90 -15.38
N MET A 288 11.85 -3.75 -15.85
CA MET A 288 13.08 -3.31 -16.52
C MET A 288 12.79 -2.52 -17.81
N VAL A 289 11.85 -2.99 -18.63
CA VAL A 289 11.43 -2.29 -19.84
C VAL A 289 10.94 -0.88 -19.51
N GLU A 290 10.15 -0.75 -18.46
CA GLU A 290 9.59 0.54 -18.04
C GLU A 290 10.68 1.52 -17.55
N ALA A 291 11.59 1.06 -16.70
CA ALA A 291 12.72 1.87 -16.24
C ALA A 291 13.62 2.33 -17.38
N LEU A 292 13.97 1.42 -18.29
CA LEU A 292 14.85 1.73 -19.43
C LEU A 292 14.20 2.73 -20.41
N TYR A 293 12.89 2.65 -20.63
CA TYR A 293 12.16 3.65 -21.43
C TYR A 293 12.27 5.05 -20.83
N GLU A 294 12.02 5.17 -19.53
CA GLU A 294 12.11 6.47 -18.86
C GLU A 294 13.54 7.01 -18.86
N TYR A 295 14.53 6.16 -18.63
CA TYR A 295 15.94 6.59 -18.68
C TYR A 295 16.37 7.06 -20.08
N ILE A 296 15.96 6.37 -21.14
CA ILE A 296 16.23 6.79 -22.53
C ILE A 296 15.60 8.15 -22.79
N LYS A 297 14.34 8.36 -22.38
CA LYS A 297 13.62 9.65 -22.52
C LYS A 297 14.38 10.78 -21.81
N ARG A 298 14.84 10.56 -20.56
CA ARG A 298 15.57 11.57 -19.79
C ARG A 298 16.98 11.82 -20.32
N VAL A 299 17.68 10.79 -20.80
CA VAL A 299 18.96 10.95 -21.47
C VAL A 299 18.81 11.74 -22.77
N ASP A 300 17.74 11.53 -23.55
CA ASP A 300 17.44 12.33 -24.73
C ASP A 300 17.16 13.80 -24.36
N ALA A 301 16.44 14.07 -23.27
CA ALA A 301 16.24 15.44 -22.78
C ALA A 301 17.59 16.09 -22.37
N LEU A 302 18.43 15.39 -21.61
CA LEU A 302 19.75 15.89 -21.21
C LEU A 302 20.67 16.16 -22.40
N ARG A 303 20.62 15.36 -23.46
CA ARG A 303 21.38 15.60 -24.70
C ARG A 303 21.02 16.94 -25.37
N ASN A 304 19.75 17.39 -25.22
CA ASN A 304 19.32 18.67 -25.76
C ASN A 304 19.72 19.85 -24.86
N ILE A 305 19.94 19.61 -23.58
CA ILE A 305 20.28 20.64 -22.58
C ILE A 305 21.81 20.82 -22.46
N LEU A 306 22.58 19.72 -22.38
CA LEU A 306 24.01 19.75 -22.09
C LEU A 306 24.84 19.95 -23.37
N SER A 307 24.76 21.13 -23.97
CA SER A 307 25.45 21.54 -25.18
C SER A 307 26.74 22.31 -24.91
N HIS A 308 27.36 22.09 -23.74
CA HIS A 308 28.64 22.75 -23.38
C HIS A 308 29.72 22.43 -24.38
N SER A 309 30.38 23.47 -24.95
CA SER A 309 31.48 23.34 -25.88
C SER A 309 32.81 23.40 -25.13
N THR A 310 33.77 22.57 -25.60
CA THR A 310 35.14 22.61 -25.10
C THR A 310 35.88 23.92 -25.41
N GLU A 311 35.30 24.77 -26.23
CA GLU A 311 35.77 26.12 -26.47
C GLU A 311 35.57 27.02 -25.25
N PHE A 312 34.48 26.81 -24.48
CA PHE A 312 34.11 27.67 -23.36
C PHE A 312 34.30 27.00 -21.99
N VAL A 313 34.35 25.67 -21.93
CA VAL A 313 34.48 24.92 -20.66
C VAL A 313 35.54 23.83 -20.81
N THR A 314 36.26 23.58 -19.73
CA THR A 314 37.18 22.44 -19.62
C THR A 314 36.59 21.37 -18.72
N PRO A 315 36.11 20.25 -19.26
CA PRO A 315 35.62 19.15 -18.44
C PRO A 315 36.69 18.61 -17.50
N SER A 316 36.30 17.98 -16.40
CA SER A 316 37.23 17.43 -15.43
C SER A 316 38.15 16.37 -16.06
N ALA A 317 39.37 16.23 -15.52
CA ALA A 317 40.34 15.26 -16.02
C ALA A 317 39.81 13.83 -15.99
N GLU A 318 39.08 13.47 -14.93
CA GLU A 318 38.46 12.16 -14.78
C GLU A 318 37.41 11.88 -15.87
N PHE A 319 36.54 12.88 -16.14
CA PHE A 319 35.53 12.80 -17.20
C PHE A 319 36.20 12.63 -18.57
N ASN A 320 37.27 13.44 -18.89
CA ASN A 320 38.00 13.36 -20.16
C ASN A 320 38.69 12.00 -20.35
N ALA A 321 39.32 11.47 -19.31
CA ALA A 321 39.94 10.14 -19.34
C ALA A 321 38.91 9.04 -19.62
N TYR A 322 37.74 9.10 -18.93
CA TYR A 322 36.66 8.15 -19.17
C TYR A 322 36.09 8.25 -20.58
N LEU A 323 35.83 9.48 -21.05
CA LEU A 323 35.31 9.72 -22.40
C LEU A 323 36.27 9.20 -23.49
N HIS A 324 37.60 9.39 -23.32
CA HIS A 324 38.62 8.88 -24.22
C HIS A 324 38.57 7.34 -24.29
N ALA A 325 38.58 6.68 -23.13
CA ALA A 325 38.54 5.22 -23.05
C ALA A 325 37.29 4.61 -23.68
N ILE A 326 36.09 5.23 -23.45
CA ILE A 326 34.85 4.71 -24.02
C ILE A 326 34.74 5.01 -25.54
N ASN A 327 35.32 6.13 -26.00
CA ASN A 327 35.41 6.46 -27.42
C ASN A 327 36.25 5.45 -28.21
N GLU A 328 37.39 5.02 -27.69
CA GLU A 328 38.20 3.98 -28.30
C GLU A 328 37.44 2.66 -28.42
N LYS A 329 36.72 2.27 -27.40
CA LYS A 329 35.96 1.01 -27.39
C LYS A 329 34.79 1.01 -28.38
N MET A 330 34.03 2.08 -28.47
CA MET A 330 32.75 2.09 -29.20
C MET A 330 32.40 3.41 -29.90
N GLY A 331 32.88 4.54 -29.41
CA GLY A 331 32.47 5.86 -29.88
C GLY A 331 32.73 6.11 -31.32
N ASN A 332 33.93 5.76 -31.80
CA ASN A 332 34.34 5.95 -33.18
C ASN A 332 33.47 5.15 -34.17
N ARG A 333 33.01 3.96 -33.80
CA ARG A 333 32.12 3.14 -34.63
C ARG A 333 30.67 3.68 -34.62
N LEU A 334 30.16 4.08 -33.45
CA LEU A 334 28.79 4.55 -33.29
C LEU A 334 28.56 5.93 -33.89
N LEU A 335 29.57 6.80 -33.84
CA LEU A 335 29.49 8.19 -34.23
C LEU A 335 30.12 8.47 -35.61
N ALA A 336 30.56 7.44 -36.34
CA ALA A 336 31.27 7.55 -37.64
C ALA A 336 30.58 8.44 -38.69
N LYS A 337 29.26 8.57 -38.67
CA LYS A 337 28.45 9.42 -39.53
C LYS A 337 28.19 10.84 -38.99
N ARG A 338 28.61 11.16 -37.73
CA ARG A 338 28.35 12.44 -37.05
C ARG A 338 29.54 12.94 -36.24
N THR A 339 30.75 12.51 -36.60
CA THR A 339 31.97 12.72 -35.80
C THR A 339 32.28 14.19 -35.54
N ASP A 340 32.08 15.06 -36.49
CA ASP A 340 32.54 16.45 -36.40
C ASP A 340 31.66 17.30 -35.47
N GLN A 341 30.34 17.07 -35.43
CA GLN A 341 29.39 17.87 -34.63
C GLN A 341 29.45 17.61 -33.12
N LEU A 342 29.93 16.46 -32.68
CA LEU A 342 29.94 16.07 -31.26
C LEU A 342 31.35 16.08 -30.63
N LEU A 343 32.41 16.40 -31.40
CA LEU A 343 33.78 16.49 -30.88
C LEU A 343 33.92 17.63 -29.85
N GLU A 344 33.28 18.73 -30.11
CA GLU A 344 33.32 19.93 -29.27
C GLU A 344 32.32 19.89 -28.11
N GLU A 345 31.37 18.92 -28.08
CA GLU A 345 30.32 18.82 -27.08
C GLU A 345 30.45 17.50 -26.27
N PRO A 346 31.38 17.43 -25.32
CA PRO A 346 31.80 16.18 -24.69
C PRO A 346 30.71 15.51 -23.89
N TYR A 347 29.84 16.28 -23.20
CA TYR A 347 28.72 15.73 -22.44
C TYR A 347 27.66 15.12 -23.37
N ARG A 348 27.31 15.81 -24.45
CA ARG A 348 26.35 15.31 -25.43
C ARG A 348 26.88 14.05 -26.13
N ARG A 349 28.21 13.99 -26.35
CA ARG A 349 28.87 12.81 -26.89
C ARG A 349 28.73 11.61 -25.99
N LEU A 350 29.06 11.75 -24.70
CA LEU A 350 28.87 10.65 -23.73
C LEU A 350 27.41 10.22 -23.61
N LEU A 351 26.48 11.17 -23.51
CA LEU A 351 25.03 10.89 -23.43
C LEU A 351 24.52 10.15 -24.69
N THR A 352 25.11 10.39 -25.86
CA THR A 352 24.77 9.66 -27.09
C THR A 352 25.20 8.19 -27.02
N ILE A 353 26.38 7.93 -26.46
CA ILE A 353 26.87 6.57 -26.20
C ILE A 353 25.98 5.87 -25.14
N MET A 354 25.70 6.56 -24.04
CA MET A 354 24.82 6.05 -22.96
C MET A 354 23.44 5.64 -23.51
N ARG A 355 22.85 6.49 -24.34
CA ARG A 355 21.57 6.19 -25.00
C ARG A 355 21.60 4.92 -25.86
N HIS A 356 22.69 4.75 -26.65
CA HIS A 356 22.87 3.55 -27.46
C HIS A 356 22.93 2.30 -26.57
N ARG A 357 23.72 2.35 -25.51
CA ARG A 357 23.88 1.25 -24.55
C ARG A 357 22.55 0.88 -23.86
N LEU A 358 21.77 1.88 -23.41
CA LEU A 358 20.42 1.67 -22.85
C LEU A 358 19.47 1.01 -23.85
N LYS A 359 19.51 1.43 -25.13
CA LYS A 359 18.70 0.81 -26.19
C LYS A 359 19.08 -0.65 -26.42
N GLY A 360 20.36 -0.98 -26.42
CA GLY A 360 20.85 -2.36 -26.56
C GLY A 360 20.30 -3.25 -25.43
N THR A 361 20.33 -2.75 -24.18
CA THR A 361 19.75 -3.46 -23.04
C THR A 361 18.23 -3.60 -23.20
N LEU A 362 17.50 -2.52 -23.53
CA LEU A 362 16.06 -2.53 -23.71
C LEU A 362 15.59 -3.55 -24.77
N GLU A 363 16.22 -3.54 -25.95
CA GLU A 363 15.83 -4.46 -27.04
C GLU A 363 16.12 -5.92 -26.67
N THR A 364 17.21 -6.18 -25.93
CA THR A 364 17.49 -7.52 -25.40
C THR A 364 16.40 -8.00 -24.44
N ILE A 365 15.98 -7.16 -23.49
CA ILE A 365 14.92 -7.54 -22.54
C ILE A 365 13.58 -7.77 -23.25
N LYS A 366 13.23 -6.94 -24.23
CA LYS A 366 12.04 -7.16 -25.07
C LYS A 366 12.09 -8.47 -25.83
N ALA A 367 13.24 -8.81 -26.43
CA ALA A 367 13.43 -10.07 -27.12
C ALA A 367 13.30 -11.27 -26.16
N ARG A 368 13.81 -11.15 -24.92
CA ARG A 368 13.64 -12.19 -23.88
C ARG A 368 12.19 -12.33 -23.43
N LEU A 369 11.42 -11.25 -23.36
CA LEU A 369 9.98 -11.31 -23.09
C LEU A 369 9.20 -12.03 -24.20
N SER A 370 9.56 -11.78 -25.48
CA SER A 370 8.85 -12.33 -26.64
C SER A 370 9.28 -13.77 -27.00
N HIS A 371 10.57 -14.09 -26.84
CA HIS A 371 11.19 -15.31 -27.35
C HIS A 371 11.88 -16.16 -26.27
N GLY A 372 11.82 -15.75 -25.00
CA GLY A 372 12.42 -16.45 -23.84
C GLY A 372 13.92 -16.22 -23.69
N HIS A 373 14.68 -16.01 -24.75
CA HIS A 373 16.12 -15.82 -24.71
C HIS A 373 16.63 -14.79 -25.75
N ALA A 374 17.67 -14.07 -25.40
CA ALA A 374 18.43 -13.20 -26.30
C ALA A 374 19.78 -12.89 -25.65
N VAL A 375 20.82 -12.74 -26.48
CA VAL A 375 22.17 -12.39 -26.02
C VAL A 375 22.29 -10.89 -25.90
N LEU A 376 22.81 -10.43 -24.75
CA LEU A 376 23.05 -9.02 -24.52
C LEU A 376 24.24 -8.56 -25.35
N PRO A 377 24.12 -7.51 -26.19
CA PRO A 377 25.27 -6.95 -26.91
C PRO A 377 26.41 -6.56 -25.97
N ALA A 378 27.63 -6.77 -26.38
CA ALA A 378 28.82 -6.48 -25.56
C ALA A 378 28.96 -5.00 -25.17
N ASP A 379 28.33 -4.11 -25.91
CA ASP A 379 28.32 -2.67 -25.70
C ASP A 379 27.09 -2.19 -24.91
N ALA A 380 26.11 -3.06 -24.61
CA ALA A 380 24.96 -2.73 -23.77
C ALA A 380 25.33 -2.64 -22.27
N TYR A 381 24.46 -2.05 -21.46
CA TYR A 381 24.64 -2.04 -20.01
C TYR A 381 24.27 -3.40 -19.40
N THR A 382 25.19 -3.92 -18.60
CA THR A 382 24.96 -5.11 -17.78
C THR A 382 24.40 -4.77 -16.39
N SER A 383 24.56 -3.52 -15.94
CA SER A 383 24.09 -3.07 -14.62
C SER A 383 23.77 -1.57 -14.60
N ALA A 384 22.85 -1.19 -13.71
CA ALA A 384 22.52 0.20 -13.42
C ALA A 384 23.70 0.96 -12.78
N THR A 385 24.62 0.26 -12.12
CA THR A 385 25.78 0.86 -11.44
C THR A 385 26.70 1.57 -12.42
N THR A 386 26.97 0.96 -13.58
CA THR A 386 27.79 1.59 -14.63
C THR A 386 27.11 2.84 -15.19
N PHE A 387 25.81 2.75 -15.46
CA PHE A 387 25.02 3.89 -15.94
C PHE A 387 25.00 5.04 -14.92
N LEU A 388 24.80 4.72 -13.64
CA LEU A 388 24.85 5.70 -12.54
C LEU A 388 26.22 6.35 -12.39
N HIS A 389 27.30 5.57 -12.54
CA HIS A 389 28.65 6.10 -12.48
C HIS A 389 28.88 7.15 -13.57
N GLU A 390 28.47 6.89 -14.81
CA GLU A 390 28.61 7.83 -15.93
C GLU A 390 27.80 9.13 -15.69
N LEU A 391 26.58 9.04 -15.14
CA LEU A 391 25.80 10.22 -14.76
C LEU A 391 26.50 11.04 -13.65
N LYS A 392 27.11 10.37 -12.67
CA LYS A 392 27.86 11.03 -11.59
C LYS A 392 29.13 11.70 -12.11
N LEU A 393 29.83 11.12 -13.08
CA LEU A 393 30.98 11.74 -13.76
C LEU A 393 30.57 13.04 -14.46
N ILE A 394 29.46 13.04 -15.20
CA ILE A 394 28.89 14.27 -15.80
C ILE A 394 28.59 15.31 -14.71
N ASN A 395 27.95 14.91 -13.62
CA ASN A 395 27.58 15.82 -12.53
C ASN A 395 28.82 16.46 -11.87
N GLN A 396 29.85 15.66 -11.59
CA GLN A 396 31.10 16.13 -11.01
C GLN A 396 31.83 17.09 -11.94
N SER A 397 31.92 16.74 -13.24
CA SER A 397 32.55 17.58 -14.24
C SER A 397 31.86 18.92 -14.40
N LEU A 398 30.54 18.97 -14.48
CA LEU A 398 29.78 20.23 -14.51
C LEU A 398 30.04 21.12 -13.28
N ARG A 399 30.15 20.51 -12.11
CA ARG A 399 30.46 21.25 -10.87
C ARG A 399 31.87 21.78 -10.82
N SER A 400 32.84 21.11 -11.46
CA SER A 400 34.24 21.54 -11.46
C SER A 400 34.49 22.85 -12.19
N HIS A 401 33.62 23.23 -13.12
CA HIS A 401 33.66 24.53 -13.82
C HIS A 401 32.47 25.46 -13.49
N ASN A 402 31.90 25.32 -12.27
CA ASN A 402 30.88 26.18 -11.68
C ASN A 402 29.46 26.06 -12.25
N ASP A 403 29.14 25.05 -13.05
CA ASP A 403 27.80 24.78 -13.58
C ASP A 403 26.94 23.94 -12.62
N GLY A 404 27.12 24.15 -11.32
CA GLY A 404 26.39 23.46 -10.26
C GLY A 404 24.87 23.63 -10.31
N ILE A 405 24.37 24.74 -10.88
CA ILE A 405 22.93 24.98 -11.08
C ILE A 405 22.40 24.02 -12.15
N VAL A 406 23.08 23.85 -13.26
CA VAL A 406 22.70 22.93 -14.34
C VAL A 406 22.77 21.48 -13.85
N ALA A 407 23.89 21.11 -13.18
CA ALA A 407 24.08 19.78 -12.59
C ALA A 407 23.01 19.42 -11.54
N GLY A 408 22.42 20.43 -10.87
CA GLY A 408 21.44 20.26 -9.79
C GLY A 408 19.98 20.10 -10.24
N ARG A 409 19.69 20.04 -11.55
CA ARG A 409 18.33 19.96 -12.11
C ARG A 409 18.06 18.59 -12.73
N GLU A 410 17.76 18.52 -13.99
CA GLU A 410 17.34 17.32 -14.73
C GLU A 410 18.35 16.17 -14.60
N LEU A 411 19.66 16.46 -14.57
CA LEU A 411 20.69 15.44 -14.37
C LEU A 411 20.62 14.85 -12.97
N LYS A 412 20.43 15.68 -11.93
CA LYS A 412 20.28 15.21 -10.56
C LYS A 412 18.99 14.40 -10.39
N ASP A 413 17.89 14.80 -11.05
CA ASP A 413 16.64 14.05 -11.04
C ASP A 413 16.81 12.64 -11.62
N LEU A 414 17.53 12.52 -12.75
CA LEU A 414 17.84 11.22 -13.33
C LEU A 414 18.73 10.39 -12.40
N ILE A 415 19.76 10.99 -11.78
CA ILE A 415 20.59 10.30 -10.78
C ILE A 415 19.72 9.76 -9.63
N ARG A 416 18.79 10.57 -9.08
CA ARG A 416 17.88 10.15 -8.02
C ARG A 416 16.98 8.98 -8.44
N LEU A 417 16.48 8.99 -9.67
CA LEU A 417 15.69 7.88 -10.20
C LEU A 417 16.51 6.60 -10.31
N VAL A 418 17.72 6.67 -10.86
CA VAL A 418 18.58 5.48 -11.02
C VAL A 418 19.00 4.94 -9.65
N GLU A 419 19.31 5.81 -8.69
CA GLU A 419 19.62 5.41 -7.31
C GLU A 419 18.43 4.75 -6.61
N THR A 420 17.19 5.15 -6.91
CA THR A 420 15.98 4.62 -6.30
C THR A 420 15.51 3.33 -6.99
N CYS A 421 15.47 3.31 -8.32
CA CYS A 421 14.82 2.28 -9.12
C CYS A 421 15.78 1.25 -9.75
N GLY A 422 17.06 1.58 -9.92
CA GLY A 422 18.00 0.74 -10.68
C GLY A 422 17.49 0.43 -12.09
N PHE A 423 17.84 -0.73 -12.63
CA PHE A 423 17.22 -1.24 -13.86
C PHE A 423 15.99 -2.09 -13.60
N GLY A 424 15.81 -2.61 -12.38
CA GLY A 424 14.68 -3.45 -12.00
C GLY A 424 13.38 -2.70 -11.75
N LEU A 425 13.42 -1.35 -11.65
CA LEU A 425 12.33 -0.45 -11.30
C LEU A 425 11.91 -0.52 -9.82
N TYR A 426 11.70 -1.69 -9.28
CA TYR A 426 11.33 -1.98 -7.90
C TYR A 426 12.04 -3.24 -7.39
N GLN A 427 11.99 -3.47 -6.08
CA GLN A 427 12.45 -4.69 -5.45
C GLN A 427 11.26 -5.65 -5.32
N LEU A 428 11.34 -6.83 -5.95
CA LEU A 428 10.29 -7.83 -5.88
C LEU A 428 10.47 -8.70 -4.63
N ASP A 429 9.47 -8.75 -3.75
CA ASP A 429 9.42 -9.77 -2.70
C ASP A 429 8.77 -11.04 -3.25
N ILE A 430 9.27 -12.18 -2.81
CA ILE A 430 8.64 -13.48 -3.04
C ILE A 430 7.91 -13.86 -1.76
N ARG A 431 6.66 -14.34 -1.86
CA ARG A 431 5.92 -14.86 -0.71
C ARG A 431 5.34 -16.24 -0.99
N GLN A 432 5.50 -17.15 -0.03
CA GLN A 432 4.92 -18.49 -0.08
C GLN A 432 4.62 -18.99 1.34
N GLU A 433 3.69 -19.92 1.44
CA GLU A 433 3.27 -20.57 2.69
C GLU A 433 4.30 -21.61 3.19
N SER A 434 4.50 -21.66 4.52
CA SER A 434 5.49 -22.52 5.19
C SER A 434 5.30 -24.00 4.92
N THR A 435 4.06 -24.50 4.87
CA THR A 435 3.77 -25.93 4.62
C THR A 435 4.32 -26.43 3.30
N ILE A 436 4.33 -25.56 2.27
CA ILE A 436 4.87 -25.90 0.95
C ILE A 436 6.38 -26.14 1.01
N HIS A 437 7.09 -25.33 1.80
CA HIS A 437 8.53 -25.50 1.99
C HIS A 437 8.83 -26.77 2.76
N SER A 438 8.10 -27.00 3.86
CA SER A 438 8.29 -28.19 4.71
C SER A 438 8.04 -29.49 3.94
N GLU A 439 6.95 -29.54 3.14
CA GLU A 439 6.65 -30.68 2.27
C GLU A 439 7.75 -30.90 1.22
N THR A 440 8.21 -29.82 0.57
CA THR A 440 9.29 -29.89 -0.43
C THR A 440 10.61 -30.37 0.18
N VAL A 441 10.99 -29.84 1.34
CA VAL A 441 12.21 -30.26 2.05
C VAL A 441 12.11 -31.70 2.49
N ALA A 442 10.97 -32.14 3.03
CA ALA A 442 10.76 -33.55 3.42
C ALA A 442 10.95 -34.50 2.24
N GLU A 443 10.38 -34.18 1.08
CA GLU A 443 10.53 -34.95 -0.15
C GLU A 443 12.00 -35.02 -0.59
N ILE A 444 12.67 -33.89 -0.65
CA ILE A 444 14.08 -33.79 -1.04
C ILE A 444 14.99 -34.60 -0.12
N LEU A 445 14.81 -34.46 1.20
CA LEU A 445 15.63 -35.18 2.17
C LEU A 445 15.39 -36.69 2.12
N SER A 446 14.18 -37.13 1.87
CA SER A 446 13.81 -38.53 1.67
C SER A 446 14.47 -39.11 0.41
N LEU A 447 14.34 -38.44 -0.74
CA LEU A 447 14.95 -38.87 -2.00
C LEU A 447 16.48 -38.85 -1.97
N ALA A 448 17.06 -37.91 -1.24
CA ALA A 448 18.50 -37.83 -1.03
C ALA A 448 19.05 -38.87 -0.03
N GLY A 449 18.16 -39.64 0.62
CA GLY A 449 18.53 -40.62 1.65
C GLY A 449 19.09 -39.98 2.93
N LEU A 450 18.80 -38.70 3.18
CA LEU A 450 19.29 -37.97 4.34
C LEU A 450 18.37 -38.07 5.55
N CYS A 451 17.05 -38.03 5.32
CA CYS A 451 16.03 -38.17 6.37
C CYS A 451 14.69 -38.57 5.73
N SER A 452 14.16 -39.73 6.11
CA SER A 452 12.88 -40.25 5.58
C SER A 452 11.66 -39.83 6.39
N ASN A 453 11.84 -39.32 7.61
CA ASN A 453 10.78 -38.98 8.55
C ASN A 453 10.81 -37.51 8.99
N TYR A 454 11.33 -36.62 8.15
CA TYR A 454 11.54 -35.22 8.47
C TYR A 454 10.31 -34.53 9.06
N SER A 455 9.13 -34.78 8.50
CA SER A 455 7.87 -34.18 8.97
C SER A 455 7.47 -34.57 10.38
N GLN A 456 8.03 -35.66 10.91
CA GLN A 456 7.73 -36.18 12.25
C GLN A 456 8.79 -35.74 13.29
N LEU A 457 9.92 -35.15 12.87
CA LEU A 457 10.96 -34.71 13.77
C LEU A 457 10.48 -33.57 14.69
N PRO A 458 10.87 -33.60 15.97
CA PRO A 458 10.73 -32.44 16.86
C PRO A 458 11.47 -31.19 16.30
N GLU A 459 11.03 -30.01 16.67
CA GLU A 459 11.60 -28.74 16.17
C GLU A 459 13.12 -28.65 16.39
N ALA A 460 13.62 -29.05 17.58
CA ALA A 460 15.05 -29.01 17.89
C ALA A 460 15.88 -29.88 16.93
N GLU A 461 15.39 -31.10 16.62
CA GLU A 461 16.06 -32.01 15.69
C GLU A 461 16.02 -31.51 14.25
N ARG A 462 14.90 -30.83 13.84
CA ARG A 462 14.83 -30.17 12.53
C ARG A 462 15.88 -29.06 12.42
N LEU A 463 16.01 -28.22 13.44
CA LEU A 463 16.97 -27.11 13.47
C LEU A 463 18.42 -27.62 13.43
N GLU A 464 18.72 -28.68 14.13
CA GLU A 464 20.05 -29.28 14.12
C GLU A 464 20.38 -29.85 12.73
N LEU A 465 19.50 -30.70 12.16
CA LEU A 465 19.66 -31.27 10.83
C LEU A 465 19.81 -30.16 9.75
N LEU A 466 18.92 -29.16 9.74
CA LEU A 466 18.96 -28.08 8.77
C LEU A 466 20.23 -27.26 8.92
N GLY A 467 20.65 -26.97 10.16
CA GLY A 467 21.89 -26.25 10.45
C GLY A 467 23.12 -26.99 9.92
N GLU A 468 23.20 -28.31 10.14
CA GLU A 468 24.26 -29.14 9.59
C GLU A 468 24.28 -29.11 8.04
N LEU A 469 23.13 -29.30 7.40
CA LEU A 469 23.00 -29.33 5.95
C LEU A 469 23.36 -27.96 5.34
N LEU A 470 22.98 -26.87 5.96
CA LEU A 470 23.31 -25.52 5.50
C LEU A 470 24.82 -25.24 5.53
N MET A 471 25.54 -25.82 6.46
CA MET A 471 27.01 -25.62 6.58
C MET A 471 27.84 -26.65 5.79
N ARG A 472 27.23 -27.68 5.20
CA ARG A 472 27.94 -28.59 4.28
C ARG A 472 28.37 -27.87 3.00
N ASN A 473 29.56 -28.12 2.50
CA ASN A 473 30.04 -27.53 1.24
C ASN A 473 29.22 -28.00 0.02
N ARG A 474 28.81 -29.27 -0.01
CA ARG A 474 27.97 -29.84 -1.08
C ARG A 474 26.83 -30.63 -0.47
N LEU A 475 25.67 -30.50 -1.10
CA LEU A 475 24.51 -31.33 -0.79
C LEU A 475 24.31 -32.38 -1.87
N PRO A 476 23.91 -33.61 -1.55
CA PRO A 476 23.37 -34.53 -2.53
C PRO A 476 22.00 -33.96 -2.98
N ILE A 477 21.95 -33.52 -4.25
CA ILE A 477 20.72 -32.97 -4.84
C ILE A 477 20.04 -34.10 -5.60
N PRO A 478 18.76 -34.45 -5.29
CA PRO A 478 18.02 -35.42 -6.05
C PRO A 478 17.82 -34.98 -7.49
N HIS A 479 17.69 -35.92 -8.39
CA HIS A 479 17.39 -35.63 -9.78
C HIS A 479 16.00 -34.97 -9.88
N ARG A 480 15.91 -33.79 -10.48
CA ARG A 480 14.65 -32.99 -10.50
C ARG A 480 13.44 -33.72 -11.07
N PRO A 481 13.53 -34.57 -12.12
CA PRO A 481 12.43 -35.37 -12.59
C PRO A 481 11.85 -36.36 -11.56
N ASP A 482 12.58 -36.68 -10.51
CA ASP A 482 12.08 -37.55 -9.44
C ASP A 482 11.21 -36.83 -8.41
N LEU A 483 11.17 -35.49 -8.45
CA LEU A 483 10.36 -34.66 -7.57
C LEU A 483 8.90 -34.58 -8.05
N THR A 484 7.98 -34.44 -7.11
CA THR A 484 6.61 -34.06 -7.44
C THR A 484 6.56 -32.71 -8.18
N ALA A 485 5.54 -32.49 -9.00
CA ALA A 485 5.39 -31.24 -9.75
C ALA A 485 5.41 -30.01 -8.83
N ARG A 486 4.86 -30.11 -7.62
CA ARG A 486 4.81 -29.03 -6.64
C ARG A 486 6.21 -28.69 -6.09
N SER A 487 6.98 -29.70 -5.74
CA SER A 487 8.36 -29.51 -5.24
C SER A 487 9.30 -29.01 -6.34
N ALA A 488 9.14 -29.51 -7.56
CA ALA A 488 9.89 -29.04 -8.73
C ALA A 488 9.61 -27.55 -8.99
N GLU A 489 8.34 -27.14 -8.98
CA GLU A 489 7.95 -25.72 -9.13
C GLU A 489 8.50 -24.84 -7.99
N THR A 490 8.46 -25.34 -6.75
CA THR A 490 9.01 -24.62 -5.60
C THR A 490 10.50 -24.32 -5.79
N LEU A 491 11.29 -25.31 -6.24
CA LEU A 491 12.71 -25.11 -6.53
C LEU A 491 12.92 -24.19 -7.74
N GLU A 492 12.11 -24.24 -8.79
CA GLU A 492 12.21 -23.35 -9.96
C GLU A 492 12.08 -21.87 -9.57
N VAL A 493 11.37 -21.57 -8.48
CA VAL A 493 11.31 -20.19 -7.95
C VAL A 493 12.69 -19.71 -7.51
N PHE A 494 13.42 -20.53 -6.75
CA PHE A 494 14.77 -20.16 -6.29
C PHE A 494 15.76 -20.07 -7.45
N ASP A 495 15.65 -20.98 -8.46
CA ASP A 495 16.45 -20.85 -9.70
C ASP A 495 16.15 -19.54 -10.42
N THR A 496 14.88 -19.17 -10.53
CA THR A 496 14.47 -17.89 -11.14
C THR A 496 15.04 -16.72 -10.34
N MET A 497 15.09 -16.79 -9.02
CA MET A 497 15.74 -15.76 -8.20
C MET A 497 17.24 -15.67 -8.53
N ALA A 498 17.93 -16.78 -8.65
CA ALA A 498 19.35 -16.81 -9.00
C ALA A 498 19.58 -16.22 -10.41
N GLU A 499 18.80 -16.64 -11.41
CA GLU A 499 18.83 -16.12 -12.79
C GLU A 499 18.59 -14.60 -12.86
N MET A 500 17.50 -14.15 -12.25
CA MET A 500 17.09 -12.74 -12.36
C MET A 500 18.01 -11.78 -11.59
N ARG A 501 18.70 -12.24 -10.56
CA ARG A 501 19.75 -11.45 -9.90
C ARG A 501 20.92 -11.13 -10.85
N ILE A 502 21.22 -12.02 -11.77
CA ILE A 502 22.25 -11.81 -12.80
C ILE A 502 21.72 -10.87 -13.90
N GLU A 503 20.46 -11.06 -14.31
CA GLU A 503 19.86 -10.30 -15.41
C GLU A 503 19.50 -8.86 -15.02
N ALA A 504 18.85 -8.66 -13.88
CA ALA A 504 18.25 -7.38 -13.46
C ALA A 504 19.08 -6.64 -12.39
N GLY A 505 20.02 -7.32 -11.75
CA GLY A 505 20.89 -6.79 -10.71
C GLY A 505 20.72 -7.46 -9.35
N SER A 506 21.73 -7.34 -8.50
CA SER A 506 21.78 -8.00 -7.17
C SER A 506 20.60 -7.63 -6.25
N ASP A 507 20.06 -6.42 -6.42
CA ASP A 507 19.03 -5.84 -5.54
C ASP A 507 17.60 -5.99 -6.08
N ILE A 508 17.42 -6.80 -7.14
CA ILE A 508 16.09 -6.99 -7.74
C ILE A 508 15.08 -7.65 -6.79
N PHE A 509 15.56 -8.52 -5.89
CA PHE A 509 14.72 -9.11 -4.85
C PHE A 509 14.89 -8.36 -3.52
N GLY A 510 13.75 -8.08 -2.86
CA GLY A 510 13.73 -7.53 -1.52
C GLY A 510 13.96 -8.63 -0.48
N THR A 511 12.90 -9.31 -0.09
CA THR A 511 12.92 -10.42 0.87
C THR A 511 12.05 -11.58 0.39
N TYR A 512 12.39 -12.78 0.87
CA TYR A 512 11.54 -13.95 0.78
C TYR A 512 10.65 -14.00 2.02
N VAL A 513 9.36 -13.78 1.88
CA VAL A 513 8.38 -13.76 2.97
C VAL A 513 7.76 -15.12 3.13
N ILE A 514 7.73 -15.64 4.36
CA ILE A 514 7.10 -16.91 4.70
C ILE A 514 5.81 -16.60 5.44
N SER A 515 4.65 -16.89 4.83
CA SER A 515 3.36 -16.82 5.51
C SER A 515 3.15 -18.06 6.40
N MET A 516 2.31 -17.93 7.43
CA MET A 516 2.04 -18.98 8.42
C MET A 516 3.33 -19.50 9.07
N THR A 517 4.19 -18.58 9.53
CA THR A 517 5.42 -18.96 10.23
C THR A 517 5.13 -19.25 11.69
N HIS A 518 5.22 -20.52 12.09
CA HIS A 518 5.01 -20.97 13.47
C HIS A 518 6.31 -21.44 14.14
N HIS A 519 7.33 -21.81 13.34
CA HIS A 519 8.57 -22.41 13.80
C HIS A 519 9.80 -21.79 13.15
N ALA A 520 10.93 -21.86 13.84
CA ALA A 520 12.22 -21.40 13.33
C ALA A 520 12.73 -22.24 12.15
N SER A 521 12.39 -23.54 12.15
CA SER A 521 12.72 -24.46 11.06
C SER A 521 12.16 -23.99 9.71
N HIS A 522 10.99 -23.34 9.65
CA HIS A 522 10.43 -22.81 8.41
C HIS A 522 11.37 -21.82 7.69
N VAL A 523 12.11 -21.01 8.46
CA VAL A 523 13.12 -20.08 7.90
C VAL A 523 14.34 -20.84 7.38
N MET A 524 14.78 -21.84 8.13
CA MET A 524 15.94 -22.69 7.76
C MET A 524 15.64 -23.55 6.52
N GLU A 525 14.40 -24.03 6.37
CA GLU A 525 13.91 -24.75 5.19
C GLU A 525 14.05 -23.90 3.91
N VAL A 526 13.62 -22.66 3.96
CA VAL A 526 13.78 -21.73 2.83
C VAL A 526 15.24 -21.48 2.48
N LEU A 527 16.11 -21.37 3.50
CA LEU A 527 17.55 -21.25 3.27
C LEU A 527 18.15 -22.52 2.64
N LEU A 528 17.66 -23.71 3.02
CA LEU A 528 18.09 -24.95 2.39
C LEU A 528 17.71 -25.03 0.91
N LEU A 529 16.49 -24.64 0.56
CA LEU A 529 16.03 -24.57 -0.84
C LEU A 529 16.83 -23.52 -1.63
N ALA A 530 17.11 -22.37 -1.03
CA ALA A 530 17.94 -21.32 -1.64
C ALA A 530 19.39 -21.78 -1.89
N LYS A 531 19.93 -22.61 -0.98
CA LYS A 531 21.26 -23.24 -1.16
C LYS A 531 21.29 -24.15 -2.38
N MET A 532 20.26 -24.93 -2.62
CA MET A 532 20.14 -25.83 -3.76
C MET A 532 20.13 -25.07 -5.10
N ALA A 533 19.64 -23.82 -5.10
CA ALA A 533 19.65 -22.93 -6.27
C ALA A 533 20.90 -22.04 -6.37
N GLY A 534 21.88 -22.20 -5.47
CA GLY A 534 23.13 -21.41 -5.50
C GLY A 534 22.98 -19.96 -5.01
N LEU A 535 21.89 -19.66 -4.28
CA LEU A 535 21.70 -18.33 -3.67
C LEU A 535 22.49 -18.15 -2.38
N LEU A 536 23.00 -19.22 -1.79
CA LEU A 536 23.93 -19.23 -0.68
C LEU A 536 24.88 -20.43 -0.77
N GLY A 537 26.06 -20.30 -0.17
CA GLY A 537 27.08 -21.34 -0.23
C GLY A 537 28.47 -20.79 0.10
N TYR A 538 29.48 -21.45 -0.44
CA TYR A 538 30.87 -21.05 -0.26
C TYR A 538 31.50 -20.64 -1.59
N ASN A 539 32.24 -19.52 -1.58
CA ASN A 539 33.10 -19.09 -2.68
C ASN A 539 34.33 -20.03 -2.80
N ASP A 540 35.12 -19.85 -3.85
CA ASP A 540 36.36 -20.63 -4.08
C ASP A 540 37.37 -20.45 -2.94
N ASP A 541 37.41 -19.28 -2.30
CA ASP A 541 38.24 -18.96 -1.14
C ASP A 541 37.68 -19.50 0.19
N ARG A 542 36.61 -20.29 0.15
CA ARG A 542 35.85 -20.84 1.28
C ARG A 542 35.14 -19.78 2.13
N SER A 543 35.05 -18.53 1.70
CA SER A 543 34.16 -17.57 2.35
C SER A 543 32.70 -17.90 2.11
N LEU A 544 31.86 -17.75 3.15
CA LEU A 544 30.42 -17.96 3.04
C LEU A 544 29.79 -16.79 2.31
N PHE A 545 28.82 -17.04 1.43
CA PHE A 545 27.97 -16.01 0.82
C PHE A 545 26.48 -16.36 1.02
N CYS A 546 25.66 -15.32 1.12
CA CYS A 546 24.20 -15.46 1.20
C CYS A 546 23.54 -14.29 0.49
N HIS A 547 22.81 -14.58 -0.58
CA HIS A 547 22.16 -13.60 -1.45
C HIS A 547 20.64 -13.54 -1.27
N ILE A 548 20.11 -14.14 -0.25
CA ILE A 548 18.70 -14.14 0.09
C ILE A 548 18.51 -13.61 1.50
N ARG A 549 17.44 -12.83 1.70
CA ARG A 549 16.93 -12.46 3.02
C ARG A 549 15.58 -13.11 3.20
N VAL A 550 15.35 -13.68 4.36
CA VAL A 550 14.09 -14.32 4.70
C VAL A 550 13.38 -13.51 5.78
N SER A 551 12.10 -13.26 5.56
CA SER A 551 11.22 -12.53 6.49
C SER A 551 10.10 -13.46 6.96
N PRO A 552 10.15 -13.96 8.20
CA PRO A 552 9.02 -14.69 8.78
C PRO A 552 7.84 -13.72 8.95
N LEU A 553 6.63 -14.15 8.59
CA LEU A 553 5.39 -13.41 8.78
C LEU A 553 4.58 -14.07 9.91
N PHE A 554 4.27 -13.30 10.93
CA PHE A 554 3.41 -13.67 12.05
C PHE A 554 2.03 -13.04 11.87
N GLU A 555 1.00 -13.88 11.69
CA GLU A 555 -0.31 -13.45 11.18
C GLU A 555 -1.39 -13.43 12.26
N THR A 556 -1.45 -14.44 13.13
CA THR A 556 -2.47 -14.57 14.17
C THR A 556 -2.06 -13.89 15.48
N ILE A 557 -3.01 -13.69 16.39
CA ILE A 557 -2.69 -13.21 17.76
C ILE A 557 -1.74 -14.18 18.47
N GLU A 558 -1.93 -15.47 18.27
CA GLU A 558 -1.05 -16.50 18.84
C GLU A 558 0.37 -16.44 18.28
N ASP A 559 0.53 -16.28 16.97
CA ASP A 559 1.85 -16.10 16.33
C ASP A 559 2.58 -14.88 16.91
N LEU A 560 1.87 -13.75 17.06
CA LEU A 560 2.44 -12.54 17.63
C LEU A 560 2.92 -12.73 19.08
N ARG A 561 2.25 -13.56 19.87
CA ARG A 561 2.65 -13.91 21.23
C ARG A 561 3.86 -14.85 21.29
N HIS A 562 4.08 -15.67 20.26
CA HIS A 562 5.19 -16.63 20.19
C HIS A 562 6.41 -16.13 19.40
N ILE A 563 6.39 -14.90 18.89
CA ILE A 563 7.43 -14.32 18.03
C ILE A 563 8.83 -14.38 18.67
N SER A 564 8.92 -14.10 19.97
CA SER A 564 10.19 -14.11 20.72
C SER A 564 10.81 -15.50 20.76
N SER A 565 10.00 -16.55 20.91
CA SER A 565 10.48 -17.94 20.91
C SER A 565 11.08 -18.33 19.57
N VAL A 566 10.37 -18.06 18.46
CA VAL A 566 10.83 -18.38 17.11
C VAL A 566 12.13 -17.64 16.78
N LEU A 567 12.19 -16.34 17.07
CA LEU A 567 13.38 -15.53 16.78
C LEU A 567 14.57 -15.91 17.67
N THR A 568 14.34 -16.29 18.94
CA THR A 568 15.40 -16.77 19.83
C THR A 568 16.05 -18.02 19.27
N HIS A 569 15.27 -19.04 18.88
CA HIS A 569 15.80 -20.24 18.27
C HIS A 569 16.61 -19.97 16.98
N LEU A 570 16.16 -19.02 16.14
CA LEU A 570 16.91 -18.61 14.96
C LEU A 570 18.23 -17.90 15.33
N LEU A 571 18.17 -16.92 16.23
CA LEU A 571 19.34 -16.11 16.60
C LEU A 571 20.35 -16.87 17.47
N GLU A 572 19.99 -17.97 18.11
CA GLU A 572 20.88 -18.90 18.80
C GLU A 572 21.48 -19.97 17.86
N ASN A 573 20.85 -20.23 16.72
CA ASN A 573 21.37 -21.20 15.75
C ASN A 573 22.63 -20.64 15.04
N THR A 574 23.76 -21.34 15.18
CA THR A 574 25.06 -20.90 14.66
C THR A 574 25.11 -20.80 13.15
N ALA A 575 24.45 -21.72 12.42
CA ALA A 575 24.38 -21.69 10.96
C ALA A 575 23.58 -20.49 10.46
N TYR A 576 22.42 -20.26 11.08
CA TYR A 576 21.60 -19.10 10.75
C TYR A 576 22.35 -17.78 10.99
N ARG A 577 22.99 -17.64 12.15
CA ARG A 577 23.78 -16.44 12.49
C ARG A 577 24.91 -16.17 11.50
N ALA A 578 25.61 -17.20 11.04
CA ALA A 578 26.65 -17.07 10.05
C ALA A 578 26.10 -16.54 8.71
N LEU A 579 24.99 -17.11 8.24
CA LEU A 579 24.30 -16.68 7.01
C LEU A 579 23.74 -15.26 7.12
N LEU A 580 23.10 -14.95 8.25
CA LEU A 580 22.55 -13.60 8.51
C LEU A 580 23.64 -12.53 8.49
N LYS A 581 24.77 -12.79 9.13
CA LYS A 581 25.94 -11.90 9.12
C LYS A 581 26.45 -11.64 7.71
N THR A 582 26.50 -12.68 6.89
CA THR A 582 26.97 -12.60 5.50
C THR A 582 26.00 -11.85 4.59
N SER A 583 24.71 -11.92 4.87
CA SER A 583 23.65 -11.17 4.13
C SER A 583 23.47 -9.73 4.58
N GLY A 584 24.37 -9.21 5.43
CA GLY A 584 24.39 -7.81 5.90
C GLY A 584 23.89 -7.61 7.33
N ASN A 585 23.76 -8.68 8.12
CA ASN A 585 23.34 -8.68 9.53
C ASN A 585 21.98 -7.97 9.78
N LEU A 586 21.07 -8.10 8.82
CA LEU A 586 19.74 -7.48 8.86
C LEU A 586 18.65 -8.56 8.92
N GLN A 587 17.98 -8.67 10.06
CA GLN A 587 16.77 -9.47 10.23
C GLN A 587 15.55 -8.64 9.84
N GLU A 588 14.78 -9.11 8.87
CA GLU A 588 13.44 -8.57 8.60
C GLU A 588 12.39 -9.47 9.23
N VAL A 589 11.39 -8.87 9.87
CA VAL A 589 10.25 -9.57 10.47
C VAL A 589 8.98 -8.91 9.99
N MET A 590 8.07 -9.68 9.41
CA MET A 590 6.79 -9.19 8.96
C MET A 590 5.70 -9.43 9.99
N LEU A 591 4.89 -8.40 10.22
CA LEU A 591 3.78 -8.39 11.17
C LEU A 591 2.46 -8.33 10.41
N GLY A 592 1.54 -9.28 10.68
CA GLY A 592 0.25 -9.40 10.04
C GLY A 592 -0.83 -8.59 10.77
N TYR A 593 -1.41 -7.62 10.09
CA TYR A 593 -2.46 -6.73 10.62
C TYR A 593 -3.87 -7.24 10.35
N SER A 594 -4.14 -7.64 9.11
CA SER A 594 -5.49 -8.03 8.69
C SER A 594 -5.95 -9.33 9.31
N ASP A 595 -5.08 -10.34 9.36
CA ASP A 595 -5.41 -11.65 9.91
C ASP A 595 -5.48 -11.61 11.43
N SER A 596 -4.61 -10.88 12.12
CA SER A 596 -4.71 -10.65 13.57
C SER A 596 -5.98 -9.87 13.96
N CYS A 597 -6.39 -8.87 13.15
CA CYS A 597 -7.64 -8.14 13.38
C CYS A 597 -8.87 -9.04 13.18
N LYS A 598 -8.87 -9.88 12.14
CA LYS A 598 -9.92 -10.89 11.95
C LYS A 598 -9.98 -11.87 13.11
N ASP A 599 -8.83 -12.29 13.63
CA ASP A 599 -8.71 -13.27 14.70
C ASP A 599 -9.22 -12.74 16.06
N GLY A 600 -8.71 -11.62 16.54
CA GLY A 600 -8.97 -11.10 17.88
C GLY A 600 -9.63 -9.72 17.97
N GLY A 601 -10.01 -9.10 16.83
CA GLY A 601 -10.52 -7.73 16.77
C GLY A 601 -9.42 -6.68 16.76
N ILE A 602 -9.79 -5.43 16.44
CA ILE A 602 -8.83 -4.33 16.24
C ILE A 602 -8.02 -3.99 17.50
N LEU A 603 -8.65 -4.09 18.67
CA LEU A 603 -8.04 -3.73 19.95
C LEU A 603 -6.91 -4.70 20.31
N ALA A 604 -7.20 -6.00 20.30
CA ALA A 604 -6.19 -7.04 20.54
C ALA A 604 -5.10 -7.05 19.48
N SER A 605 -5.47 -6.88 18.21
CA SER A 605 -4.52 -6.80 17.10
C SER A 605 -3.52 -5.66 17.31
N ASN A 606 -3.99 -4.43 17.57
CA ASN A 606 -3.12 -3.28 17.80
C ASN A 606 -2.18 -3.48 18.99
N TRP A 607 -2.71 -4.01 20.09
CA TRP A 607 -1.91 -4.21 21.30
C TRP A 607 -0.84 -5.31 21.14
N ASN A 608 -1.20 -6.47 20.58
CA ASN A 608 -0.24 -7.53 20.34
C ASN A 608 0.82 -7.12 19.30
N LEU A 609 0.44 -6.35 18.26
CA LEU A 609 1.40 -5.77 17.32
C LEU A 609 2.34 -4.76 17.99
N TYR A 610 1.84 -3.93 18.91
CA TYR A 610 2.65 -2.98 19.67
C TYR A 610 3.71 -3.71 20.53
N ASN A 611 3.29 -4.75 21.24
CA ASN A 611 4.19 -5.55 22.08
C ASN A 611 5.19 -6.36 21.24
N ALA A 612 4.73 -7.02 20.17
CA ALA A 612 5.59 -7.78 19.26
C ALA A 612 6.74 -6.92 18.71
N GLN A 613 6.48 -5.66 18.35
CA GLN A 613 7.51 -4.73 17.89
C GLN A 613 8.57 -4.48 18.98
N LYS A 614 8.14 -4.21 20.21
CA LYS A 614 9.07 -4.02 21.36
C LYS A 614 9.93 -5.25 21.59
N GLU A 615 9.32 -6.42 21.60
CA GLU A 615 10.00 -7.70 21.82
C GLU A 615 11.01 -8.02 20.73
N VAL A 616 10.61 -7.89 19.46
CA VAL A 616 11.49 -8.15 18.30
C VAL A 616 12.72 -7.26 18.35
N ILE A 617 12.53 -5.94 18.56
CA ILE A 617 13.66 -5.01 18.61
C ILE A 617 14.56 -5.29 19.81
N SER A 618 13.99 -5.47 21.00
CA SER A 618 14.77 -5.80 22.19
C SER A 618 15.59 -7.08 22.01
N LEU A 619 15.00 -8.10 21.38
CA LEU A 619 15.68 -9.36 21.13
C LEU A 619 16.80 -9.19 20.09
N THR A 620 16.56 -8.54 18.98
CA THR A 620 17.57 -8.34 17.93
C THR A 620 18.74 -7.47 18.42
N ASP A 621 18.45 -6.45 19.22
CA ASP A 621 19.49 -5.62 19.87
C ASP A 621 20.37 -6.44 20.82
N LYS A 622 19.76 -7.34 21.62
CA LYS A 622 20.48 -8.28 22.51
C LYS A 622 21.51 -9.11 21.75
N TYR A 623 21.17 -9.55 20.52
CA TYR A 623 22.06 -10.35 19.67
C TYR A 623 22.94 -9.50 18.72
N GLY A 624 22.88 -8.18 18.77
CA GLY A 624 23.66 -7.28 17.91
C GLY A 624 23.28 -7.42 16.43
N VAL A 625 22.00 -7.61 16.14
CA VAL A 625 21.42 -7.76 14.81
C VAL A 625 20.58 -6.53 14.48
N THR A 626 20.81 -5.92 13.34
CA THR A 626 19.93 -4.86 12.86
C THR A 626 18.56 -5.44 12.51
N CYS A 627 17.49 -4.79 12.95
CA CYS A 627 16.13 -5.22 12.62
C CYS A 627 15.42 -4.24 11.70
N ARG A 628 14.65 -4.78 10.77
CA ARG A 628 13.67 -4.04 9.98
C ARG A 628 12.30 -4.68 10.12
N LEU A 629 11.34 -3.92 10.63
CA LEU A 629 9.96 -4.36 10.70
C LEU A 629 9.28 -4.14 9.36
N PHE A 630 8.56 -5.17 8.90
CA PHE A 630 7.73 -5.12 7.72
C PHE A 630 6.25 -5.16 8.14
N HIS A 631 5.55 -4.04 8.01
CA HIS A 631 4.17 -3.91 8.43
C HIS A 631 3.22 -4.32 7.32
N GLY A 632 2.51 -5.44 7.50
CA GLY A 632 1.47 -5.93 6.59
C GLY A 632 0.15 -5.18 6.73
N ARG A 633 0.21 -3.83 6.87
CA ARG A 633 -0.98 -3.01 7.05
C ARG A 633 -1.84 -2.94 5.80
N GLY A 634 -3.16 -2.90 5.97
CA GLY A 634 -4.11 -2.69 4.88
C GLY A 634 -4.50 -1.24 4.66
N GLY A 635 -5.39 -0.99 3.70
CA GLY A 635 -5.88 0.35 3.39
C GLY A 635 -6.93 0.87 4.35
N THR A 636 -7.72 -0.01 4.95
CA THR A 636 -8.81 0.33 5.87
C THR A 636 -8.40 0.19 7.32
N VAL A 637 -9.18 0.84 8.23
CA VAL A 637 -8.92 0.79 9.68
C VAL A 637 -8.91 -0.65 10.19
N GLY A 638 -9.90 -1.46 9.81
CA GLY A 638 -9.98 -2.88 10.22
C GLY A 638 -8.85 -3.77 9.70
N ARG A 639 -7.95 -3.23 8.87
CA ARG A 639 -6.74 -3.87 8.37
C ARG A 639 -5.47 -3.13 8.80
N GLY A 640 -5.57 -2.27 9.83
CA GLY A 640 -4.47 -1.45 10.33
C GLY A 640 -4.17 -0.21 9.47
N GLY A 641 -5.08 0.19 8.57
CA GLY A 641 -5.00 1.43 7.79
C GLY A 641 -5.16 2.68 8.66
N GLY A 642 -4.91 3.84 8.06
CA GLY A 642 -4.98 5.15 8.71
C GLY A 642 -4.00 6.14 8.10
N PRO A 643 -3.96 7.40 8.55
CA PRO A 643 -3.00 8.39 8.08
C PRO A 643 -1.57 7.90 8.26
N THR A 644 -0.77 7.90 7.17
CA THR A 644 0.55 7.23 7.15
C THR A 644 1.54 7.85 8.14
N HIS A 645 1.61 9.18 8.22
CA HIS A 645 2.51 9.88 9.15
C HIS A 645 2.21 9.51 10.62
N GLU A 646 0.94 9.65 11.00
CA GLU A 646 0.46 9.40 12.35
C GLU A 646 0.64 7.92 12.74
N ALA A 647 0.35 7.01 11.83
CA ALA A 647 0.51 5.58 12.06
C ALA A 647 1.99 5.18 12.30
N ILE A 648 2.94 5.83 11.60
CA ILE A 648 4.37 5.57 11.81
C ILE A 648 4.84 6.20 13.13
N VAL A 649 4.42 7.42 13.44
CA VAL A 649 4.80 8.12 14.69
C VAL A 649 4.18 7.46 15.93
N ALA A 650 3.04 6.79 15.78
CA ALA A 650 2.38 6.05 16.85
C ALA A 650 3.02 4.68 17.19
N GLN A 651 4.05 4.24 16.44
CA GLN A 651 4.79 3.02 16.77
C GLN A 651 5.47 3.13 18.16
N PRO A 652 5.78 2.01 18.84
CA PRO A 652 6.45 2.07 20.12
C PRO A 652 7.75 2.88 20.05
N PRO A 653 8.04 3.72 21.03
CA PRO A 653 9.28 4.48 21.06
C PRO A 653 10.51 3.58 20.92
N ASN A 654 11.50 4.03 20.17
CA ASN A 654 12.75 3.32 19.93
C ASN A 654 12.62 1.95 19.22
N THR A 655 11.51 1.71 18.48
CA THR A 655 11.34 0.50 17.66
C THR A 655 11.55 0.74 16.17
N VAL A 656 11.57 2.00 15.74
CA VAL A 656 11.82 2.38 14.35
C VAL A 656 13.28 2.84 14.22
N HIS A 657 14.12 1.99 13.64
CA HIS A 657 15.57 2.18 13.53
C HIS A 657 15.98 2.72 12.15
N GLY A 658 15.43 3.85 11.73
CA GLY A 658 15.73 4.49 10.45
C GLY A 658 15.12 3.77 9.24
N GLN A 659 14.55 2.59 9.42
CA GLN A 659 14.02 1.78 8.33
C GLN A 659 12.58 1.36 8.62
N ILE A 660 11.74 1.44 7.59
CA ILE A 660 10.38 0.89 7.62
C ILE A 660 10.03 0.29 6.27
N LYS A 661 9.42 -0.87 6.29
CA LYS A 661 8.82 -1.52 5.13
C LYS A 661 7.35 -1.79 5.43
N PHE A 662 6.46 -1.51 4.50
CA PHE A 662 5.03 -1.74 4.72
C PHE A 662 4.31 -1.93 3.40
N THR A 663 3.23 -2.70 3.45
CA THR A 663 2.39 -2.92 2.27
C THR A 663 1.56 -1.68 1.95
N GLU A 664 1.59 -1.27 0.68
CA GLU A 664 0.60 -0.39 0.06
C GLU A 664 -0.37 -1.27 -0.71
N GLN A 665 -1.54 -1.46 -0.12
CA GLN A 665 -2.55 -2.33 -0.70
C GLN A 665 -3.13 -1.73 -1.99
N GLY A 666 -3.46 -2.57 -2.96
CA GLY A 666 -3.97 -2.14 -4.24
C GLY A 666 -5.12 -1.13 -4.17
N GLU A 667 -5.99 -1.24 -3.16
CA GLU A 667 -7.11 -0.32 -2.93
C GLU A 667 -6.70 1.12 -2.65
N VAL A 668 -5.50 1.36 -2.14
CA VAL A 668 -4.99 2.70 -1.85
C VAL A 668 -4.04 3.24 -2.90
N LEU A 669 -3.50 2.39 -3.78
CA LEU A 669 -2.54 2.84 -4.81
C LEU A 669 -3.12 3.92 -5.72
N ALA A 670 -4.37 3.73 -6.16
CA ALA A 670 -5.05 4.71 -7.00
C ALA A 670 -5.25 6.06 -6.28
N ALA A 671 -5.61 6.03 -5.00
CA ALA A 671 -5.81 7.24 -4.20
C ALA A 671 -4.50 7.95 -3.83
N LYS A 672 -3.37 7.22 -3.77
CA LYS A 672 -2.08 7.77 -3.37
C LYS A 672 -1.18 8.17 -4.54
N TYR A 673 -1.25 7.42 -5.65
CA TYR A 673 -0.24 7.51 -6.71
C TYR A 673 -0.79 7.77 -8.12
N SER A 674 -2.09 8.06 -8.29
CA SER A 674 -2.65 8.39 -9.61
C SER A 674 -2.24 9.77 -10.13
N ASN A 675 -1.97 10.72 -9.22
CA ASN A 675 -1.61 12.09 -9.56
C ASN A 675 -0.26 12.45 -8.94
N LEU A 676 0.49 13.32 -9.61
CA LEU A 676 1.83 13.74 -9.19
C LEU A 676 1.83 14.36 -7.79
N GLU A 677 0.94 15.32 -7.57
CA GLU A 677 0.85 16.13 -6.35
C GLU A 677 0.52 15.25 -5.14
N THR A 678 -0.44 14.34 -5.31
CA THR A 678 -0.84 13.38 -4.28
C THR A 678 0.28 12.38 -4.01
N ALA A 679 0.98 11.90 -5.04
CA ALA A 679 2.11 10.99 -4.88
C ALA A 679 3.27 11.63 -4.09
N VAL A 680 3.61 12.88 -4.40
CA VAL A 680 4.65 13.63 -3.66
C VAL A 680 4.23 13.83 -2.20
N TYR A 681 2.96 14.15 -1.95
CA TYR A 681 2.43 14.29 -0.59
C TYR A 681 2.51 12.99 0.20
N GLU A 682 2.02 11.88 -0.36
CA GLU A 682 1.98 10.58 0.33
C GLU A 682 3.38 10.03 0.62
N LEU A 683 4.29 10.09 -0.36
CA LEU A 683 5.70 9.75 -0.14
C LEU A 683 6.36 10.67 0.89
N GLY A 684 6.00 11.96 0.87
CA GLY A 684 6.49 12.97 1.81
C GLY A 684 6.09 12.67 3.25
N VAL A 685 4.78 12.53 3.52
CA VAL A 685 4.27 12.30 4.89
C VAL A 685 4.72 10.95 5.46
N GLY A 686 4.87 9.92 4.63
CA GLY A 686 5.43 8.66 5.06
C GLY A 686 6.91 8.76 5.43
N SER A 687 7.71 9.41 4.58
CA SER A 687 9.14 9.62 4.84
C SER A 687 9.40 10.49 6.06
N THR A 688 8.58 11.52 6.30
CA THR A 688 8.69 12.38 7.49
C THR A 688 8.21 11.67 8.75
N GLY A 689 7.19 10.82 8.65
CA GLY A 689 6.77 9.95 9.73
C GLY A 689 7.91 9.03 10.18
N LEU A 690 8.59 8.41 9.20
CA LEU A 690 9.78 7.59 9.45
C LEU A 690 10.90 8.41 10.12
N LEU A 691 11.23 9.60 9.59
CA LEU A 691 12.27 10.46 10.16
C LEU A 691 11.96 10.82 11.61
N LYS A 692 10.70 11.20 11.91
CA LYS A 692 10.27 11.58 13.27
C LYS A 692 10.26 10.38 14.23
N ALA A 693 9.79 9.23 13.81
CA ALA A 693 9.79 8.00 14.61
C ALA A 693 11.21 7.50 14.90
N SER A 694 12.15 7.73 13.97
CA SER A 694 13.56 7.34 14.11
C SER A 694 14.40 8.31 14.96
N ALA A 695 13.85 9.43 15.41
CA ALA A 695 14.58 10.44 16.20
C ALA A 695 15.19 9.87 17.49
N GLY A 696 14.61 8.79 18.04
CA GLY A 696 15.15 8.06 19.19
C GLY A 696 16.59 7.54 19.02
N LEU A 697 17.04 7.35 17.77
CA LEU A 697 18.42 6.92 17.47
C LEU A 697 19.47 7.97 17.85
N VAL A 698 19.12 9.25 17.86
CA VAL A 698 20.02 10.37 18.15
C VAL A 698 19.59 11.19 19.37
N LEU A 699 18.33 11.11 19.73
CA LEU A 699 17.74 11.76 20.90
C LEU A 699 16.84 10.73 21.61
N PRO A 700 17.40 9.97 22.58
CA PRO A 700 16.68 8.91 23.25
C PRO A 700 15.36 9.39 23.85
N ARG A 701 14.28 8.72 23.52
CA ARG A 701 12.94 9.03 24.02
C ARG A 701 12.63 8.14 25.21
N GLN A 702 12.06 8.76 26.24
CA GLN A 702 11.59 7.99 27.40
C GLN A 702 10.41 7.09 26.97
N PRO A 703 10.36 5.85 27.47
CA PRO A 703 9.17 5.02 27.29
C PRO A 703 7.95 5.66 27.95
N TYR A 704 6.78 5.34 27.46
CA TYR A 704 5.54 5.75 28.12
C TYR A 704 5.38 5.05 29.47
N SER A 705 4.52 5.62 30.33
CA SER A 705 4.27 5.10 31.68
C SER A 705 3.90 3.61 31.66
N GLU A 706 4.47 2.83 32.59
CA GLU A 706 4.10 1.42 32.75
C GLU A 706 2.61 1.27 33.08
N ALA A 707 2.03 2.21 33.83
CA ALA A 707 0.60 2.24 34.10
C ALA A 707 -0.27 2.31 32.82
N TYR A 708 0.23 2.93 31.73
CA TYR A 708 -0.45 2.91 30.44
C TYR A 708 -0.40 1.51 29.80
N HIS A 709 0.74 0.82 29.91
CA HIS A 709 0.89 -0.52 29.38
C HIS A 709 0.01 -1.53 30.14
N GLU A 710 -0.02 -1.45 31.46
CA GLU A 710 -0.89 -2.29 32.30
C GLU A 710 -2.37 -2.06 31.96
N ALA A 711 -2.81 -0.81 31.88
CA ALA A 711 -4.17 -0.46 31.51
C ALA A 711 -4.53 -1.00 30.11
N MET A 712 -3.64 -0.81 29.13
CA MET A 712 -3.89 -1.27 27.76
C MET A 712 -3.88 -2.79 27.66
N GLN A 713 -3.08 -3.49 28.45
CA GLN A 713 -3.08 -4.96 28.51
C GLN A 713 -4.43 -5.49 29.01
N GLU A 714 -4.98 -4.90 30.07
CA GLU A 714 -6.28 -5.27 30.61
C GLU A 714 -7.42 -4.99 29.61
N ILE A 715 -7.40 -3.80 29.03
CA ILE A 715 -8.36 -3.36 28.01
C ILE A 715 -8.29 -4.29 26.77
N ALA A 716 -7.10 -4.66 26.33
CA ALA A 716 -6.95 -5.51 25.16
C ALA A 716 -7.45 -6.94 25.38
N ILE A 717 -7.22 -7.52 26.56
CA ILE A 717 -7.75 -8.84 26.94
C ILE A 717 -9.27 -8.83 26.94
N THR A 718 -9.87 -7.82 27.59
CA THR A 718 -11.34 -7.68 27.66
C THR A 718 -11.95 -7.49 26.26
N GLY A 719 -11.30 -6.69 25.41
CA GLY A 719 -11.75 -6.46 24.03
C GLY A 719 -11.62 -7.68 23.15
N GLU A 720 -10.53 -8.46 23.27
CA GLU A 720 -10.36 -9.75 22.57
C GLU A 720 -11.47 -10.72 22.97
N ASP A 721 -11.74 -10.87 24.27
CA ASP A 721 -12.77 -11.77 24.76
C ASP A 721 -14.17 -11.37 24.27
N SER A 722 -14.49 -10.07 24.30
CA SER A 722 -15.75 -9.54 23.77
C SER A 722 -15.88 -9.81 22.25
N TYR A 723 -14.83 -9.58 21.48
CA TYR A 723 -14.84 -9.85 20.02
C TYR A 723 -15.00 -11.35 19.73
N ARG A 724 -14.26 -12.22 20.43
CA ARG A 724 -14.35 -13.68 20.27
C ARG A 724 -15.69 -14.22 20.78
N GLU A 725 -16.30 -13.58 21.78
CA GLU A 725 -17.66 -13.91 22.21
C GLU A 725 -18.67 -13.73 21.08
N LEU A 726 -18.54 -12.64 20.31
CA LEU A 726 -19.36 -12.46 19.12
C LEU A 726 -18.98 -13.46 18.03
N THR A 727 -17.70 -13.51 17.64
CA THR A 727 -17.27 -14.14 16.37
C THR A 727 -17.13 -15.67 16.47
N ASP A 728 -16.77 -16.21 17.63
CA ASP A 728 -16.45 -17.62 17.80
C ASP A 728 -17.50 -18.36 18.64
N ARG A 729 -18.17 -17.66 19.60
CA ARG A 729 -19.05 -18.28 20.58
C ARG A 729 -20.55 -17.96 20.39
N THR A 730 -20.90 -16.94 19.57
CA THR A 730 -22.32 -16.63 19.32
C THR A 730 -22.91 -17.55 18.26
N PRO A 731 -23.88 -18.42 18.62
CA PRO A 731 -24.47 -19.36 17.67
C PRO A 731 -25.17 -18.67 16.51
N GLY A 732 -24.87 -19.08 15.28
CA GLY A 732 -25.50 -18.53 14.08
C GLY A 732 -24.84 -17.27 13.53
N LEU A 733 -23.75 -16.78 14.14
CA LEU A 733 -23.05 -15.59 13.60
C LEU A 733 -22.53 -15.81 12.19
N MET A 734 -21.98 -16.98 11.88
CA MET A 734 -21.47 -17.23 10.54
C MET A 734 -22.58 -17.29 9.49
N ASP A 735 -23.74 -17.85 9.83
CA ASP A 735 -24.92 -17.80 8.96
C ASP A 735 -25.38 -16.35 8.76
N TYR A 736 -25.48 -15.58 9.87
CA TYR A 736 -25.75 -14.13 9.80
C TYR A 736 -24.78 -13.40 8.86
N PHE A 737 -23.47 -13.62 9.01
CA PHE A 737 -22.47 -12.98 8.15
C PHE A 737 -22.64 -13.33 6.68
N TYR A 738 -22.87 -14.60 6.35
CA TYR A 738 -23.08 -15.02 4.97
C TYR A 738 -24.40 -14.54 4.38
N GLU A 739 -25.43 -14.41 5.18
CA GLU A 739 -26.79 -14.07 4.73
C GLU A 739 -27.04 -12.55 4.77
N ALA A 740 -26.57 -11.86 5.83
CA ALA A 740 -26.73 -10.42 6.02
C ALA A 740 -25.63 -9.58 5.38
N THR A 741 -24.72 -10.16 4.60
CA THR A 741 -23.72 -9.42 3.84
C THR A 741 -23.58 -9.95 2.42
N PRO A 742 -23.02 -9.17 1.48
CA PRO A 742 -22.79 -9.64 0.11
C PRO A 742 -21.49 -10.45 -0.05
N VAL A 743 -21.01 -11.15 1.00
CA VAL A 743 -19.71 -11.85 0.98
C VAL A 743 -19.64 -12.94 -0.09
N GLN A 744 -20.75 -13.62 -0.36
CA GLN A 744 -20.83 -14.65 -1.39
C GLN A 744 -20.69 -14.03 -2.80
N GLU A 745 -21.35 -12.92 -3.02
CA GLU A 745 -21.36 -12.18 -4.26
C GLU A 745 -20.03 -11.44 -4.49
N ILE A 746 -19.37 -10.97 -3.42
CA ILE A 746 -17.99 -10.45 -3.47
C ILE A 746 -17.04 -11.49 -4.06
N GLY A 747 -17.23 -12.77 -3.74
CA GLY A 747 -16.44 -13.86 -4.31
C GLY A 747 -16.58 -14.01 -5.84
N GLN A 748 -17.64 -13.49 -6.45
CA GLN A 748 -17.91 -13.54 -7.89
C GLN A 748 -17.37 -12.31 -8.66
N LEU A 749 -16.91 -11.28 -7.95
CA LEU A 749 -16.25 -10.13 -8.57
C LEU A 749 -14.91 -10.53 -9.20
N ASN A 750 -14.67 -10.11 -10.44
CA ASN A 750 -13.39 -10.27 -11.13
C ASN A 750 -12.34 -9.27 -10.62
N LEU A 751 -12.05 -9.31 -9.31
CA LEU A 751 -11.24 -8.31 -8.63
C LEU A 751 -9.74 -8.50 -8.83
N GLY A 752 -9.26 -9.75 -8.81
CA GLY A 752 -7.85 -10.08 -8.94
C GLY A 752 -7.63 -11.50 -9.43
N SER A 753 -6.38 -11.86 -9.67
CA SER A 753 -5.99 -13.22 -10.08
C SER A 753 -6.19 -14.24 -8.96
N ARG A 754 -6.12 -13.83 -7.70
CA ARG A 754 -6.16 -14.68 -6.50
C ARG A 754 -7.59 -15.16 -6.18
N PRO A 755 -7.80 -16.45 -5.78
CA PRO A 755 -9.08 -16.95 -5.29
C PRO A 755 -9.53 -16.27 -3.98
N SER A 756 -10.83 -16.06 -3.79
CA SER A 756 -11.41 -15.40 -2.60
C SER A 756 -11.42 -16.27 -1.33
N HIS A 757 -11.42 -17.60 -1.47
CA HIS A 757 -11.44 -18.55 -0.37
C HIS A 757 -10.20 -19.45 -0.37
N ARG A 758 -9.73 -19.86 0.82
CA ARG A 758 -8.64 -20.84 0.97
C ARG A 758 -9.11 -22.29 0.70
N LYS A 759 -10.30 -22.66 1.19
CA LYS A 759 -10.97 -23.96 0.96
C LYS A 759 -12.50 -23.75 0.97
N GLN A 760 -13.23 -24.48 0.14
CA GLN A 760 -14.71 -24.36 0.01
C GLN A 760 -15.50 -25.28 0.96
N VAL A 761 -14.99 -25.69 2.11
CA VAL A 761 -15.54 -26.84 2.85
C VAL A 761 -16.39 -26.49 4.08
N ALA A 762 -16.27 -25.30 4.66
CA ALA A 762 -17.06 -24.92 5.85
C ALA A 762 -17.38 -23.43 5.91
N ARG A 763 -18.58 -23.09 6.45
CA ARG A 763 -18.92 -21.72 6.85
C ARG A 763 -18.30 -21.43 8.23
N ASP A 764 -17.00 -21.21 8.30
CA ASP A 764 -16.30 -20.82 9.51
C ASP A 764 -15.43 -19.55 9.28
N LYS A 765 -15.12 -18.83 10.34
CA LYS A 765 -14.30 -17.62 10.28
C LYS A 765 -12.91 -17.86 9.69
N TYR A 766 -12.32 -19.03 9.93
CA TYR A 766 -10.94 -19.34 9.55
C TYR A 766 -10.80 -19.74 8.08
N SER A 767 -11.88 -20.23 7.45
CA SER A 767 -11.92 -20.53 6.00
C SER A 767 -11.99 -19.28 5.13
N ILE A 768 -12.48 -18.14 5.67
CA ILE A 768 -12.60 -16.87 4.97
C ILE A 768 -11.29 -16.10 5.08
N ARG A 769 -10.84 -15.52 3.99
CA ARG A 769 -9.68 -14.60 4.01
C ARG A 769 -10.04 -13.28 4.72
N ALA A 770 -9.03 -12.61 5.30
CA ALA A 770 -9.24 -11.37 6.06
C ALA A 770 -9.90 -10.24 5.23
N ILE A 771 -9.55 -10.11 3.95
CA ILE A 771 -10.13 -9.06 3.10
C ILE A 771 -11.62 -9.27 2.86
N PRO A 772 -12.13 -10.43 2.38
CA PRO A 772 -13.57 -10.67 2.27
C PRO A 772 -14.33 -10.54 3.60
N TRP A 773 -13.71 -10.94 4.72
CA TRP A 773 -14.29 -10.74 6.05
C TRP A 773 -14.56 -9.27 6.35
N ILE A 774 -13.53 -8.43 6.27
CA ILE A 774 -13.64 -7.00 6.58
C ILE A 774 -14.53 -6.28 5.56
N PHE A 775 -14.40 -6.64 4.26
CA PHE A 775 -15.15 -6.02 3.18
C PHE A 775 -16.64 -6.36 3.24
N GLY A 776 -17.03 -7.60 3.60
CA GLY A 776 -18.42 -7.98 3.80
C GLY A 776 -19.10 -7.14 4.88
N TRP A 777 -18.48 -7.02 6.05
CA TRP A 777 -18.96 -6.17 7.13
C TRP A 777 -19.08 -4.69 6.77
N ALA A 778 -18.12 -4.18 5.98
CA ALA A 778 -18.12 -2.79 5.53
C ALA A 778 -19.25 -2.53 4.52
N GLN A 779 -19.48 -3.44 3.57
CA GLN A 779 -20.54 -3.33 2.56
C GLN A 779 -21.94 -3.27 3.21
N ALA A 780 -22.15 -4.07 4.24
CA ALA A 780 -23.41 -4.10 5.01
C ALA A 780 -23.45 -3.06 6.14
N ARG A 781 -22.60 -2.03 6.12
CA ARG A 781 -22.55 -0.89 7.03
C ARG A 781 -22.38 -1.24 8.52
N HIS A 782 -21.93 -2.45 8.86
CA HIS A 782 -21.64 -2.87 10.24
C HIS A 782 -20.21 -2.48 10.68
N THR A 783 -19.22 -2.63 9.84
CA THR A 783 -17.78 -2.38 10.12
C THR A 783 -17.22 -3.04 11.39
N VAL A 784 -17.85 -4.13 11.86
CA VAL A 784 -17.62 -4.82 13.13
C VAL A 784 -16.14 -5.03 13.50
N PRO A 785 -15.25 -5.55 12.61
CA PRO A 785 -13.87 -5.85 12.99
C PRO A 785 -13.06 -4.63 13.43
N ALA A 786 -13.49 -3.42 13.07
CA ALA A 786 -12.75 -2.18 13.27
C ALA A 786 -13.11 -1.43 14.58
N TRP A 787 -14.10 -1.93 15.35
CA TRP A 787 -14.53 -1.25 16.59
C TRP A 787 -15.14 -2.17 17.65
N TYR A 788 -15.63 -3.37 17.32
CA TYR A 788 -16.35 -4.22 18.25
C TYR A 788 -15.45 -4.68 19.41
N GLY A 789 -15.96 -4.60 20.62
CA GLY A 789 -15.27 -4.96 21.86
C GLY A 789 -14.54 -3.80 22.54
N ILE A 790 -14.43 -2.63 21.88
CA ILE A 790 -13.79 -1.45 22.47
C ILE A 790 -14.66 -0.81 23.54
N GLY A 791 -15.97 -0.64 23.29
CA GLY A 791 -16.90 -0.06 24.25
C GLY A 791 -16.96 -0.85 25.55
N THR A 792 -17.16 -2.16 25.43
CA THR A 792 -17.16 -3.08 26.58
C THR A 792 -15.84 -3.02 27.34
N ALA A 793 -14.70 -3.01 26.66
CA ALA A 793 -13.39 -2.98 27.31
C ALA A 793 -13.13 -1.67 28.07
N LEU A 794 -13.46 -0.53 27.46
CA LEU A 794 -13.28 0.79 28.08
C LEU A 794 -14.23 0.98 29.28
N ALA A 795 -15.48 0.58 29.15
CA ALA A 795 -16.48 0.67 30.24
C ALA A 795 -16.09 -0.23 31.42
N ASN A 796 -15.66 -1.47 31.17
CA ASN A 796 -15.21 -2.39 32.21
C ASN A 796 -13.99 -1.84 32.95
N PHE A 797 -13.01 -1.30 32.24
CA PHE A 797 -11.85 -0.69 32.86
C PHE A 797 -12.21 0.48 33.80
N GLN A 798 -13.14 1.34 33.37
CA GLN A 798 -13.63 2.44 34.20
C GLN A 798 -14.40 1.95 35.45
N GLN A 799 -15.11 0.84 35.33
CA GLN A 799 -15.86 0.27 36.46
C GLN A 799 -14.93 -0.41 37.49
N GLN A 800 -13.83 -1.01 37.03
CA GLN A 800 -12.89 -1.73 37.90
C GLN A 800 -11.89 -0.81 38.62
N HIS A 801 -11.63 0.37 38.05
CA HIS A 801 -10.64 1.34 38.57
C HIS A 801 -11.30 2.67 38.91
N ALA A 802 -11.16 3.12 40.16
CA ALA A 802 -11.76 4.37 40.62
C ALA A 802 -11.27 5.61 39.85
N ASP A 803 -10.03 5.58 39.33
CA ASP A 803 -9.40 6.60 38.48
C ASP A 803 -9.46 6.26 36.98
N GLY A 804 -10.18 5.21 36.62
CA GLY A 804 -10.18 4.64 35.26
C GLY A 804 -10.51 5.65 34.17
N ALA A 805 -11.54 6.47 34.37
CA ALA A 805 -11.94 7.51 33.42
C ALA A 805 -10.86 8.59 33.24
N GLU A 806 -10.22 9.04 34.33
CA GLU A 806 -9.15 10.04 34.27
C GLU A 806 -7.91 9.49 33.58
N ARG A 807 -7.55 8.24 33.88
CA ARG A 807 -6.42 7.54 33.27
C ARG A 807 -6.62 7.38 31.75
N LEU A 808 -7.80 6.98 31.30
CA LEU A 808 -8.10 6.86 29.88
C LEU A 808 -8.03 8.22 29.14
N LYS A 809 -8.50 9.30 29.77
CA LYS A 809 -8.38 10.66 29.21
C LYS A 809 -6.91 11.10 29.12
N ASP A 810 -6.13 10.81 30.14
CA ASP A 810 -4.70 11.09 30.16
C ASP A 810 -3.95 10.31 29.08
N MET A 811 -4.24 9.00 28.93
CA MET A 811 -3.72 8.17 27.83
C MET A 811 -4.09 8.74 26.46
N TYR A 812 -5.33 9.18 26.25
CA TYR A 812 -5.76 9.78 24.98
C TYR A 812 -5.02 11.08 24.66
N GLN A 813 -4.72 11.89 25.66
CA GLN A 813 -4.00 13.16 25.48
C GLN A 813 -2.49 12.97 25.24
N HIS A 814 -1.86 12.02 25.93
CA HIS A 814 -0.39 11.93 26.01
C HIS A 814 0.22 10.71 25.32
N TRP A 815 -0.58 9.69 24.97
CA TRP A 815 -0.07 8.48 24.30
C TRP A 815 -0.54 8.37 22.84
N PRO A 816 0.35 8.65 21.86
CA PRO A 816 0.00 8.64 20.43
C PRO A 816 -0.60 7.33 19.94
N ALA A 817 -0.16 6.17 20.45
CA ALA A 817 -0.70 4.87 20.06
C ALA A 817 -2.18 4.72 20.44
N PHE A 818 -2.53 5.05 21.68
CA PHE A 818 -3.91 5.00 22.18
C PHE A 818 -4.79 6.02 21.44
N LYS A 819 -4.29 7.24 21.26
CA LYS A 819 -4.98 8.28 20.49
C LYS A 819 -5.24 7.85 19.04
N SER A 820 -4.25 7.26 18.38
CA SER A 820 -4.38 6.77 17.00
C SER A 820 -5.41 5.64 16.90
N LEU A 821 -5.41 4.70 17.85
CA LEU A 821 -6.39 3.62 17.92
C LEU A 821 -7.82 4.19 18.02
N LEU A 822 -8.10 5.08 18.99
CA LEU A 822 -9.43 5.64 19.17
C LEU A 822 -9.86 6.55 18.00
N SER A 823 -8.96 7.33 17.42
CA SER A 823 -9.24 8.15 16.23
C SER A 823 -9.62 7.30 15.02
N ASN A 824 -8.91 6.20 14.79
CA ASN A 824 -9.22 5.25 13.73
C ASN A 824 -10.56 4.55 13.98
N THR A 825 -10.85 4.21 15.24
CA THR A 825 -12.14 3.62 15.64
C THR A 825 -13.30 4.60 15.39
N GLN A 826 -13.12 5.89 15.71
CA GLN A 826 -14.11 6.93 15.37
C GLN A 826 -14.43 6.94 13.87
N MET A 827 -13.43 6.85 13.02
CA MET A 827 -13.63 6.78 11.56
C MET A 827 -14.44 5.54 11.14
N ALA A 828 -14.21 4.40 11.78
CA ALA A 828 -14.93 3.17 11.48
C ALA A 828 -16.39 3.24 11.95
N LEU A 829 -16.64 3.76 13.15
CA LEU A 829 -17.99 4.01 13.69
C LEU A 829 -18.76 5.03 12.83
N PHE A 830 -18.08 6.08 12.37
CA PHE A 830 -18.68 7.11 11.55
C PHE A 830 -19.11 6.62 10.16
N LYS A 831 -18.50 5.54 9.66
CA LYS A 831 -18.88 4.85 8.42
C LYS A 831 -19.92 3.74 8.61
N ALA A 832 -20.11 3.27 9.84
CA ALA A 832 -21.17 2.35 10.17
C ALA A 832 -22.53 3.07 10.14
N GLU A 833 -23.59 2.32 9.86
CA GLU A 833 -24.97 2.85 9.87
C GLU A 833 -25.90 1.74 10.34
N MET A 834 -26.31 1.80 11.61
CA MET A 834 -27.01 0.71 12.25
C MET A 834 -28.43 0.51 11.70
N ASP A 835 -29.12 1.54 11.25
CA ASP A 835 -30.43 1.39 10.61
C ASP A 835 -30.33 0.61 9.29
N ILE A 836 -29.32 0.91 8.49
CA ILE A 836 -29.05 0.15 7.24
C ILE A 836 -28.57 -1.27 7.57
N ALA A 837 -27.74 -1.44 8.60
CA ALA A 837 -27.29 -2.74 9.07
C ALA A 837 -28.46 -3.65 9.49
N HIS A 838 -29.50 -3.06 10.09
CA HIS A 838 -30.74 -3.75 10.42
C HIS A 838 -31.48 -4.27 9.19
N GLU A 839 -31.53 -3.50 8.12
CA GLU A 839 -32.13 -3.93 6.86
C GLU A 839 -31.36 -5.09 6.21
N TYR A 840 -30.02 -5.10 6.31
CA TYR A 840 -29.23 -6.26 5.92
C TYR A 840 -29.50 -7.48 6.81
N ALA A 841 -29.68 -7.30 8.11
CA ALA A 841 -30.05 -8.38 9.03
C ALA A 841 -31.37 -9.07 8.62
N ALA A 842 -32.30 -8.31 8.04
CA ALA A 842 -33.55 -8.83 7.52
C ALA A 842 -33.39 -9.75 6.26
N LEU A 843 -32.20 -9.90 5.71
CA LEU A 843 -31.90 -10.88 4.65
C LEU A 843 -31.65 -12.30 5.18
N ALA A 844 -31.42 -12.46 6.48
CA ALA A 844 -31.12 -13.74 7.08
C ALA A 844 -32.36 -14.65 7.14
N ASP A 845 -32.16 -15.96 6.93
CA ASP A 845 -33.23 -16.94 6.94
C ASP A 845 -33.85 -17.09 8.35
N ASN A 846 -33.02 -17.09 9.39
CA ASN A 846 -33.49 -17.17 10.78
C ASN A 846 -33.57 -15.78 11.41
N GLN A 847 -34.73 -15.14 11.31
CA GLN A 847 -34.95 -13.78 11.75
C GLN A 847 -34.79 -13.59 13.27
N GLU A 848 -35.16 -14.57 14.09
CA GLU A 848 -35.02 -14.49 15.56
C GLU A 848 -33.53 -14.41 15.95
N LYS A 849 -32.70 -15.29 15.41
CA LYS A 849 -31.25 -15.28 15.65
C LYS A 849 -30.59 -14.03 15.08
N ALA A 850 -30.98 -13.66 13.87
CA ALA A 850 -30.44 -12.48 13.21
C ALA A 850 -30.74 -11.19 14.00
N GLN A 851 -31.97 -11.05 14.51
CA GLN A 851 -32.33 -9.91 15.33
C GLN A 851 -31.57 -9.90 16.67
N ALA A 852 -31.38 -11.04 17.30
CA ALA A 852 -30.59 -11.14 18.53
C ALA A 852 -29.12 -10.75 18.31
N ILE A 853 -28.51 -11.21 17.23
CA ILE A 853 -27.13 -10.86 16.84
C ILE A 853 -27.03 -9.36 16.53
N TYR A 854 -27.98 -8.84 15.74
CA TYR A 854 -28.01 -7.41 15.42
C TYR A 854 -28.12 -6.54 16.69
N GLN A 855 -29.01 -6.89 17.64
CA GLN A 855 -29.13 -6.13 18.90
C GLN A 855 -27.85 -6.18 19.73
N LYS A 856 -27.15 -7.31 19.75
CA LYS A 856 -25.83 -7.44 20.38
C LYS A 856 -24.80 -6.50 19.73
N ILE A 857 -24.76 -6.45 18.39
CA ILE A 857 -23.87 -5.56 17.64
C ILE A 857 -24.22 -4.09 17.89
N LYS A 858 -25.52 -3.75 17.84
CA LYS A 858 -25.99 -2.38 18.07
C LYS A 858 -25.71 -1.89 19.48
N GLY A 859 -25.92 -2.73 20.49
CA GLY A 859 -25.62 -2.39 21.88
C GLY A 859 -24.14 -2.05 22.09
N GLU A 860 -23.24 -2.85 21.52
CA GLU A 860 -21.80 -2.57 21.55
C GLU A 860 -21.41 -1.33 20.74
N PHE A 861 -22.10 -1.06 19.62
CA PHE A 861 -21.90 0.17 18.85
C PHE A 861 -22.24 1.41 19.68
N ASP A 862 -23.44 1.44 20.27
CA ASP A 862 -23.90 2.57 21.08
C ASP A 862 -22.97 2.82 22.28
N LEU A 863 -22.54 1.74 22.96
CA LEU A 863 -21.58 1.81 24.07
C LEU A 863 -20.21 2.32 23.60
N THR A 864 -19.72 1.82 22.47
CA THR A 864 -18.40 2.25 21.93
C THR A 864 -18.41 3.74 21.57
N VAL A 865 -19.49 4.24 20.96
CA VAL A 865 -19.65 5.67 20.65
C VAL A 865 -19.64 6.49 21.95
N GLN A 866 -20.40 6.08 22.94
CA GLN A 866 -20.49 6.77 24.24
C GLN A 866 -19.12 6.87 24.92
N GLU A 867 -18.41 5.75 25.04
CA GLU A 867 -17.10 5.69 25.70
C GLU A 867 -16.02 6.52 24.98
N ILE A 868 -15.99 6.45 23.66
CA ILE A 868 -15.00 7.22 22.88
C ILE A 868 -15.26 8.72 23.00
N LEU A 869 -16.51 9.18 22.95
CA LEU A 869 -16.85 10.60 23.12
C LEU A 869 -16.51 11.08 24.53
N HIS A 870 -16.79 10.27 25.56
CA HIS A 870 -16.44 10.58 26.95
C HIS A 870 -14.92 10.73 27.14
N ILE A 871 -14.12 9.81 26.60
CA ILE A 871 -12.66 9.82 26.73
C ILE A 871 -12.02 10.94 25.92
N SER A 872 -12.48 11.14 24.67
CA SER A 872 -11.92 12.17 23.79
C SER A 872 -12.34 13.59 24.17
N GLY A 873 -13.45 13.74 24.91
CA GLY A 873 -14.06 15.03 25.23
C GLY A 873 -14.72 15.72 24.04
N GLN A 874 -15.03 14.97 22.97
CA GLN A 874 -15.71 15.47 21.78
C GLN A 874 -17.23 15.38 21.94
N GLU A 875 -17.96 16.30 21.31
CA GLU A 875 -19.43 16.25 21.28
C GLU A 875 -19.95 15.25 20.24
N LYS A 876 -19.22 15.10 19.13
CA LYS A 876 -19.58 14.22 18.01
C LYS A 876 -18.34 13.48 17.52
N LEU A 877 -18.56 12.32 16.91
CA LEU A 877 -17.48 11.58 16.26
C LEU A 877 -16.80 12.46 15.20
N MET A 878 -15.46 12.45 15.20
CA MET A 878 -14.59 13.14 14.25
C MET A 878 -14.63 14.68 14.31
N ASP A 879 -15.01 15.28 15.42
CA ASP A 879 -14.98 16.74 15.58
C ASP A 879 -13.58 17.35 15.46
N ASP A 880 -12.54 16.57 15.72
CA ASP A 880 -11.13 16.97 15.50
C ASP A 880 -10.67 16.91 14.03
N THR A 881 -11.50 16.37 13.16
CA THR A 881 -11.22 16.24 11.71
C THR A 881 -12.41 16.71 10.85
N PRO A 882 -12.79 18.00 10.93
CA PRO A 882 -14.06 18.52 10.36
C PRO A 882 -14.14 18.36 8.83
N LEU A 883 -13.03 18.49 8.10
CA LEU A 883 -13.00 18.25 6.66
C LEU A 883 -13.35 16.81 6.29
N LEU A 884 -12.85 15.85 7.07
CA LEU A 884 -13.11 14.43 6.82
C LEU A 884 -14.54 14.07 7.25
N GLN A 885 -15.00 14.59 8.39
CA GLN A 885 -16.37 14.46 8.85
C GLN A 885 -17.36 14.98 7.78
N TYR A 886 -17.12 16.18 7.25
CA TYR A 886 -17.91 16.76 6.18
C TYR A 886 -17.90 15.90 4.89
N SER A 887 -16.72 15.47 4.47
CA SER A 887 -16.55 14.62 3.27
C SER A 887 -17.38 13.32 3.36
N VAL A 888 -17.43 12.66 4.51
CA VAL A 888 -18.21 11.42 4.70
C VAL A 888 -19.70 11.71 4.77
N ARG A 889 -20.15 12.63 5.63
CA ARG A 889 -21.58 12.96 5.81
C ARG A 889 -22.27 13.34 4.50
N ARG A 890 -21.59 14.10 3.64
CA ARG A 890 -22.13 14.53 2.36
C ARG A 890 -22.41 13.36 1.41
N ARG A 891 -21.79 12.21 1.61
CA ARG A 891 -21.95 11.02 0.77
C ARG A 891 -23.12 10.14 1.18
N ASP A 892 -23.53 10.23 2.46
CA ASP A 892 -24.58 9.37 2.99
C ASP A 892 -25.88 9.40 2.18
N PRO A 893 -26.41 10.57 1.73
CA PRO A 893 -27.63 10.62 0.92
C PRO A 893 -27.56 9.90 -0.43
N TYR A 894 -26.38 9.55 -0.88
CA TYR A 894 -26.14 8.76 -2.09
C TYR A 894 -25.78 7.31 -1.76
N LEU A 895 -25.16 7.05 -0.60
CA LEU A 895 -24.84 5.70 -0.13
C LEU A 895 -26.08 4.94 0.33
N ASP A 896 -26.97 5.61 1.02
CA ASP A 896 -28.18 4.97 1.55
C ASP A 896 -29.02 4.32 0.45
N PRO A 897 -29.40 5.02 -0.66
CA PRO A 897 -30.14 4.38 -1.73
C PRO A 897 -29.36 3.22 -2.36
N LEU A 898 -28.03 3.29 -2.49
CA LEU A 898 -27.23 2.19 -2.99
C LEU A 898 -27.27 0.96 -2.09
N ASN A 899 -27.27 1.13 -0.75
CA ASN A 899 -27.41 0.03 0.19
C ASN A 899 -28.80 -0.62 0.06
N TYR A 900 -29.88 0.15 -0.02
CA TYR A 900 -31.23 -0.40 -0.22
C TYR A 900 -31.41 -1.10 -1.59
N ILE A 901 -30.79 -0.55 -2.65
CA ILE A 901 -30.72 -1.20 -3.96
C ILE A 901 -29.93 -2.51 -3.84
N GLN A 902 -28.80 -2.53 -3.14
CA GLN A 902 -28.00 -3.73 -2.95
C GLN A 902 -28.80 -4.81 -2.20
N ILE A 903 -29.48 -4.48 -1.12
CA ILE A 903 -30.36 -5.39 -0.36
C ILE A 903 -31.42 -6.01 -1.27
N THR A 904 -32.09 -5.19 -2.08
CA THR A 904 -33.08 -5.63 -3.05
C THR A 904 -32.50 -6.59 -4.07
N LEU A 905 -31.31 -6.28 -4.61
CA LEU A 905 -30.63 -7.09 -5.60
C LEU A 905 -30.11 -8.40 -5.02
N ILE A 906 -29.61 -8.41 -3.78
CA ILE A 906 -29.19 -9.64 -3.05
C ILE A 906 -30.39 -10.58 -2.94
N ARG A 907 -31.55 -10.08 -2.47
CA ARG A 907 -32.76 -10.89 -2.32
C ARG A 907 -33.18 -11.51 -3.65
N ARG A 908 -33.34 -10.70 -4.69
CA ARG A 908 -33.74 -11.15 -6.02
C ARG A 908 -32.73 -12.11 -6.65
N HIS A 909 -31.42 -11.86 -6.46
CA HIS A 909 -30.36 -12.73 -6.98
C HIS A 909 -30.40 -14.11 -6.30
N ARG A 910 -30.46 -14.14 -4.97
CA ARG A 910 -30.51 -15.39 -4.19
C ARG A 910 -31.78 -16.19 -4.45
N GLU A 911 -32.93 -15.55 -4.54
CA GLU A 911 -34.20 -16.18 -4.92
C GLU A 911 -34.09 -16.79 -6.32
N HIS A 912 -33.53 -16.06 -7.30
CA HIS A 912 -33.35 -16.56 -8.67
C HIS A 912 -32.44 -17.80 -8.70
N VAL A 913 -31.29 -17.75 -8.03
CA VAL A 913 -30.31 -18.86 -8.00
C VAL A 913 -30.91 -20.11 -7.34
N ASN A 914 -31.77 -19.94 -6.33
CA ASN A 914 -32.42 -21.06 -5.64
C ASN A 914 -33.52 -21.74 -6.48
N HIS A 915 -34.11 -21.04 -7.44
CA HIS A 915 -35.28 -21.53 -8.21
C HIS A 915 -35.02 -21.78 -9.69
N GLN A 916 -33.92 -21.26 -10.23
CA GLN A 916 -33.63 -21.33 -11.67
C GLN A 916 -32.18 -21.74 -11.97
N ALA A 917 -31.95 -22.56 -12.96
CA ALA A 917 -30.62 -22.99 -13.41
C ALA A 917 -29.91 -21.98 -14.32
N GLU A 918 -30.60 -20.94 -14.76
CA GLU A 918 -30.04 -19.92 -15.64
C GLU A 918 -29.28 -18.83 -14.89
N ALA A 919 -28.38 -18.12 -15.60
CA ALA A 919 -27.62 -17.01 -15.02
C ALA A 919 -28.56 -15.89 -14.55
N SER A 920 -28.40 -15.46 -13.30
CA SER A 920 -29.25 -14.43 -12.71
C SER A 920 -29.03 -13.06 -13.36
N PRO A 921 -30.08 -12.40 -13.89
CA PRO A 921 -29.98 -11.07 -14.48
C PRO A 921 -29.64 -9.99 -13.44
N TRP A 922 -29.79 -10.31 -12.14
CA TRP A 922 -29.54 -9.40 -11.02
C TRP A 922 -28.08 -9.36 -10.57
N LEU A 923 -27.24 -10.32 -11.02
CA LEU A 923 -25.86 -10.42 -10.56
C LEU A 923 -25.01 -9.23 -10.99
N GLU A 924 -25.02 -8.84 -12.26
CA GLU A 924 -24.17 -7.76 -12.76
C GLU A 924 -24.51 -6.40 -12.10
N PRO A 925 -25.79 -5.97 -11.98
CA PRO A 925 -26.14 -4.80 -11.19
C PRO A 925 -25.72 -4.90 -9.71
N LEU A 926 -25.86 -6.08 -9.10
CA LEU A 926 -25.41 -6.32 -7.72
C LEU A 926 -23.90 -6.09 -7.56
N LEU A 927 -23.10 -6.65 -8.45
CA LEU A 927 -21.64 -6.44 -8.44
C LEU A 927 -21.26 -4.97 -8.66
N ARG A 928 -22.04 -4.21 -9.42
CA ARG A 928 -21.87 -2.75 -9.55
C ARG A 928 -22.14 -2.01 -8.25
N THR A 929 -23.15 -2.42 -7.46
CA THR A 929 -23.41 -1.78 -6.15
C THR A 929 -22.24 -1.96 -5.19
N ILE A 930 -21.57 -3.12 -5.20
CA ILE A 930 -20.40 -3.39 -4.36
C ILE A 930 -19.29 -2.39 -4.67
N ASN A 931 -18.99 -2.16 -5.95
CA ASN A 931 -18.00 -1.16 -6.36
C ASN A 931 -18.43 0.27 -6.01
N ALA A 932 -19.70 0.62 -6.21
CA ALA A 932 -20.22 1.95 -5.95
C ALA A 932 -20.20 2.30 -4.43
N ILE A 933 -20.61 1.36 -3.58
CA ILE A 933 -20.56 1.52 -2.12
C ILE A 933 -19.10 1.64 -1.65
N ALA A 934 -18.20 0.81 -2.17
CA ALA A 934 -16.77 0.90 -1.86
C ALA A 934 -16.19 2.28 -2.23
N ALA A 935 -16.51 2.79 -3.43
CA ALA A 935 -16.09 4.13 -3.88
C ALA A 935 -16.68 5.25 -3.01
N GLY A 936 -17.95 5.11 -2.60
CA GLY A 936 -18.63 6.07 -1.73
C GLY A 936 -18.06 6.12 -0.32
N LEU A 937 -17.78 4.97 0.28
CA LEU A 937 -17.16 4.85 1.60
C LEU A 937 -15.66 5.22 1.59
N ARG A 938 -15.01 5.34 0.44
CA ARG A 938 -13.55 5.33 0.31
C ARG A 938 -12.92 4.17 1.09
N ASN A 939 -13.57 3.05 1.07
CA ASN A 939 -13.22 1.88 1.85
C ASN A 939 -13.47 0.63 1.01
N THR A 940 -12.40 0.06 0.54
CA THR A 940 -12.43 -1.04 -0.41
C THR A 940 -12.00 -2.39 0.18
N GLY A 941 -11.99 -2.49 1.52
CA GLY A 941 -11.64 -3.73 2.23
C GLY A 941 -10.37 -3.70 3.03
#